data_120371da12948051abb450e7fd7b7d5e
#
_entry.id   120371da12948051abb450e7fd7b7d5e
#
_cell.length_a   1.000
_cell.length_b   1.000
_cell.length_c   1.000
_cell.angle_alpha   90.00
_cell.angle_beta   90.00
_cell.angle_gamma   90.00
#
_symmetry.space_group_name_H-M   'P 1'
#
loop_
_entity.id
_entity.type
_entity.pdbx_description
1 polymer ?
#
loop_
_entity_poly.entity_id
_entity_poly.type
_entity_poly.pdbx_seq_one_letter_code
_entity_poly.pdbx_strand_id
1 'polypeptide(L)'
;MMMNLTLAIRQYVPNLLYALLLVGSPAFGDEPTASPPFGPEFPKLDSDASGQWWNNKQKNGPPRLMVERDQVIGFALCTHDHGVLKLTAQMYPLMPEESREVRLELNRNDKWEQVLVAPIVELGWSAHFRIENWDNTINVPYRLRHGDKATFEGMIRQDPIDKETIVVASMSCNSSRTPGPRPQVIENLKLQDPDLLFFAGDQSYHHTEHTFGWLEFGMQFRDVMRDRPTVTIPDDHDVGQPNLWGEGGKLSVSKDGSDGGYNFPVEYVNMVQRCQTWHLPDPVDPVPLERGIGVYFTNLVVGGIDFAIIEDRKFKSGPEGKIPQMGPRPDHFNDPNYKREAIDLEGLELLGDRQEKFLASWAEDWTGAQMKCLLSQTAFCGAVHLHGKPDNRLLADLDCNGWPQTKRNDALRLARRAWATHICGDQHLAVVVKHGIDTPSDGPYSFTSPAIVNTIYGRWWHPLDEKAGLQPVENSPLPWTGEFQDGLGNFIRMIAYANPPDVKDEKQRGDGYGIVRFHKKDQSVTFECWPRFSDVREGDEAQYPGWPVTFNVKDNDGRAIVGYLAELSTSDGESAVVQVSEDSSGEVLYTVRTIGPSFKPPVYAPGNYTIKAGKDKADLKIIKNLTPVHDGETARIQLW
;
A
#
# COMPACT_ATOMS: atom_id res chain seq x y z
N MET A 1 -16.01 -23.64 54.96
CA MET A 1 -17.35 -23.16 55.36
C MET A 1 -18.01 -22.63 54.10
N MET A 2 -18.99 -23.37 53.65
CA MET A 2 -19.76 -23.19 52.40
C MET A 2 -20.57 -21.90 52.43
N MET A 3 -20.76 -21.29 51.28
CA MET A 3 -22.10 -20.81 50.86
C MET A 3 -22.17 -20.58 49.36
N ASN A 4 -22.97 -21.45 48.73
CA ASN A 4 -23.47 -21.32 47.37
C ASN A 4 -24.48 -20.16 47.25
N LEU A 5 -24.48 -19.45 46.16
CA LEU A 5 -25.64 -18.66 45.74
C LEU A 5 -25.89 -18.90 44.23
N THR A 6 -26.92 -19.69 43.97
CA THR A 6 -27.54 -19.91 42.65
C THR A 6 -28.53 -18.77 42.37
N LEU A 7 -28.40 -18.08 41.25
CA LEU A 7 -29.44 -17.16 40.78
C LEU A 7 -30.11 -17.74 39.51
N ALA A 8 -31.40 -17.97 39.61
CA ALA A 8 -32.29 -18.44 38.57
C ALA A 8 -32.72 -17.27 37.64
N ILE A 9 -32.59 -17.48 36.33
CA ILE A 9 -33.15 -16.60 35.32
C ILE A 9 -34.54 -17.11 34.94
N ARG A 10 -35.57 -16.27 35.18
CA ARG A 10 -36.94 -16.50 34.73
C ARG A 10 -37.09 -16.04 33.28
N GLN A 11 -37.53 -16.97 32.43
CA GLN A 11 -38.05 -16.69 31.09
C GLN A 11 -39.45 -16.06 31.19
N TYR A 12 -39.68 -14.97 30.46
CA TYR A 12 -41.01 -14.45 30.15
C TYR A 12 -41.24 -14.64 28.66
N VAL A 13 -42.32 -15.40 28.33
CA VAL A 13 -42.90 -15.54 26.99
C VAL A 13 -44.23 -14.79 27.02
N PRO A 14 -44.46 -13.85 26.14
CA PRO A 14 -45.83 -13.37 25.91
C PRO A 14 -46.48 -14.09 24.73
N ASN A 15 -47.66 -14.65 24.97
CA ASN A 15 -48.60 -15.17 23.98
C ASN A 15 -49.11 -14.04 23.08
N LEU A 16 -49.03 -14.20 21.77
CA LEU A 16 -49.75 -13.37 20.80
C LEU A 16 -50.89 -14.19 20.17
N LEU A 17 -52.11 -13.67 20.35
CA LEU A 17 -53.35 -14.15 19.72
C LEU A 17 -53.29 -13.88 18.20
N TYR A 18 -53.63 -14.90 17.41
CA TYR A 18 -53.96 -14.76 15.97
C TYR A 18 -55.39 -14.24 15.81
N ALA A 19 -55.51 -13.07 15.19
CA ALA A 19 -56.76 -12.60 14.63
C ALA A 19 -56.69 -12.68 13.09
N LEU A 20 -57.45 -13.59 12.49
CA LEU A 20 -57.68 -13.63 11.03
C LEU A 20 -58.59 -12.44 10.64
N LEU A 21 -58.07 -11.54 9.81
CA LEU A 21 -58.87 -10.57 9.04
C LEU A 21 -58.65 -10.85 7.56
N LEU A 22 -59.69 -11.34 6.91
CA LEU A 22 -59.86 -11.35 5.46
C LEU A 22 -60.03 -9.90 4.98
N VAL A 23 -59.06 -9.39 4.21
CA VAL A 23 -59.23 -8.13 3.48
C VAL A 23 -58.78 -8.33 2.04
N GLY A 24 -59.58 -7.83 1.16
CA GLY A 24 -59.54 -7.98 -0.28
C GLY A 24 -58.24 -7.53 -0.97
N SER A 25 -58.06 -8.02 -2.19
CA SER A 25 -56.98 -7.71 -3.11
C SER A 25 -56.71 -6.21 -3.19
N PRO A 26 -55.50 -5.74 -2.90
CA PRO A 26 -55.15 -4.38 -3.25
C PRO A 26 -54.70 -4.34 -4.71
N ALA A 27 -55.11 -3.25 -5.35
CA ALA A 27 -54.61 -2.79 -6.63
C ALA A 27 -53.06 -2.78 -6.64
N PHE A 28 -52.47 -2.93 -7.82
CA PHE A 28 -51.05 -2.74 -8.08
C PHE A 28 -50.62 -1.39 -7.49
N GLY A 29 -50.11 -1.43 -6.26
CA GLY A 29 -49.42 -0.34 -5.62
C GLY A 29 -47.93 -0.43 -6.01
N ASP A 30 -47.32 0.72 -6.25
CA ASP A 30 -45.91 0.87 -6.52
C ASP A 30 -45.09 -0.01 -5.55
N GLU A 31 -44.23 -0.87 -6.10
CA GLU A 31 -43.26 -1.58 -5.29
C GLU A 31 -42.44 -0.56 -4.46
N PRO A 32 -42.19 -0.82 -3.18
CA PRO A 32 -41.44 0.11 -2.38
C PRO A 32 -40.09 0.34 -3.06
N THR A 33 -39.81 1.58 -3.44
CA THR A 33 -38.52 1.99 -3.94
C THR A 33 -37.49 1.55 -2.91
N ALA A 34 -36.53 0.71 -3.31
CA ALA A 34 -35.46 0.24 -2.42
C ALA A 34 -34.77 1.42 -1.75
N SER A 35 -34.58 1.31 -0.45
CA SER A 35 -33.80 2.31 0.27
C SER A 35 -32.34 2.30 -0.26
N PRO A 36 -31.73 3.48 -0.51
CA PRO A 36 -30.35 3.56 -0.92
C PRO A 36 -29.42 2.83 0.08
N PRO A 37 -28.40 2.09 -0.37
CA PRO A 37 -27.53 1.29 0.51
C PRO A 37 -26.91 2.06 1.68
N PHE A 38 -26.63 3.34 1.46
CA PHE A 38 -25.94 4.21 2.43
C PHE A 38 -26.83 5.36 2.96
N GLY A 39 -28.14 5.18 2.90
CA GLY A 39 -29.11 6.11 3.45
C GLY A 39 -29.66 7.13 2.45
N PRO A 40 -30.77 7.78 2.80
CA PRO A 40 -31.50 8.69 1.92
C PRO A 40 -30.73 9.97 1.54
N GLU A 41 -29.69 10.32 2.30
CA GLU A 41 -28.83 11.48 2.02
C GLU A 41 -27.82 11.17 0.91
N PHE A 42 -27.58 9.89 0.62
CA PHE A 42 -26.63 9.41 -0.39
C PHE A 42 -27.32 8.50 -1.44
N PRO A 43 -28.36 8.99 -2.12
CA PRO A 43 -29.25 8.15 -2.95
C PRO A 43 -28.57 7.56 -4.20
N LYS A 44 -27.38 8.07 -4.55
CA LYS A 44 -26.61 7.63 -5.73
C LYS A 44 -25.28 6.98 -5.36
N LEU A 45 -24.95 6.91 -4.08
CA LEU A 45 -23.70 6.32 -3.64
C LEU A 45 -23.80 4.80 -3.76
N ASP A 46 -23.01 4.24 -4.64
CA ASP A 46 -22.82 2.82 -4.92
C ASP A 46 -24.10 1.98 -4.79
N SER A 47 -25.06 2.30 -5.64
CA SER A 47 -26.38 1.65 -5.64
C SER A 47 -26.32 0.15 -5.97
N ASP A 48 -25.16 -0.33 -6.47
CA ASP A 48 -24.91 -1.74 -6.76
C ASP A 48 -24.35 -2.51 -5.55
N ALA A 49 -24.01 -1.82 -4.45
CA ALA A 49 -23.37 -2.40 -3.28
C ALA A 49 -24.25 -3.38 -2.50
N SER A 50 -25.58 -3.30 -2.64
CA SER A 50 -26.52 -4.19 -1.96
C SER A 50 -27.91 -4.18 -2.62
N GLY A 51 -28.82 -4.99 -2.08
CA GLY A 51 -30.26 -4.91 -2.29
C GLY A 51 -30.69 -5.15 -3.73
N GLN A 52 -31.45 -4.22 -4.29
CA GLN A 52 -32.10 -4.36 -5.59
C GLN A 52 -31.26 -3.86 -6.77
N TRP A 53 -29.98 -4.17 -6.79
CA TRP A 53 -29.04 -3.79 -7.85
C TRP A 53 -29.52 -4.17 -9.27
N TRP A 54 -30.31 -5.23 -9.41
CA TRP A 54 -30.90 -5.67 -10.68
C TRP A 54 -31.91 -4.68 -11.26
N ASN A 55 -32.37 -3.69 -10.50
CA ASN A 55 -33.18 -2.59 -10.99
C ASN A 55 -32.35 -1.46 -11.60
N ASN A 56 -31.01 -1.46 -11.40
CA ASN A 56 -30.09 -0.46 -11.93
C ASN A 56 -29.79 -0.75 -13.42
N LYS A 57 -30.70 -0.37 -14.29
CA LYS A 57 -30.56 -0.58 -15.73
C LYS A 57 -29.64 0.46 -16.35
N GLN A 58 -28.76 0.02 -17.22
CA GLN A 58 -28.14 0.92 -18.19
C GLN A 58 -29.22 1.52 -19.09
N LYS A 59 -28.96 2.69 -19.67
CA LYS A 59 -29.91 3.52 -20.41
C LYS A 59 -30.76 2.75 -21.45
N ASN A 60 -30.29 1.61 -21.97
CA ASN A 60 -31.00 0.75 -22.94
C ASN A 60 -30.58 -0.74 -22.82
N GLY A 61 -30.39 -1.28 -21.60
CA GLY A 61 -29.93 -2.65 -21.47
C GLY A 61 -30.15 -3.28 -20.08
N PRO A 62 -29.66 -4.50 -19.87
CA PRO A 62 -29.66 -5.14 -18.56
C PRO A 62 -28.82 -4.34 -17.56
N PRO A 63 -28.93 -4.63 -16.26
CA PRO A 63 -28.00 -4.08 -15.26
C PRO A 63 -26.54 -4.37 -15.65
N ARG A 64 -25.66 -3.36 -15.48
CA ARG A 64 -24.26 -3.44 -15.92
C ARG A 64 -23.45 -4.53 -15.22
N LEU A 65 -23.87 -4.98 -14.04
CA LEU A 65 -23.23 -6.07 -13.29
C LEU A 65 -23.94 -7.43 -13.46
N MET A 66 -24.86 -7.53 -14.42
CA MET A 66 -25.48 -8.81 -14.76
C MET A 66 -24.49 -9.68 -15.51
N VAL A 67 -24.19 -10.85 -14.93
CA VAL A 67 -23.33 -11.89 -15.52
C VAL A 67 -24.05 -13.22 -15.52
N GLU A 68 -23.60 -14.17 -16.32
CA GLU A 68 -24.05 -15.57 -16.22
C GLU A 68 -23.78 -16.08 -14.80
N ARG A 69 -24.75 -16.81 -14.21
CA ARG A 69 -24.71 -17.14 -12.78
C ARG A 69 -23.66 -18.18 -12.41
N ASP A 70 -23.02 -18.84 -13.37
CA ASP A 70 -21.82 -19.65 -13.19
C ASP A 70 -20.53 -18.82 -13.13
N GLN A 71 -20.58 -17.53 -13.46
CA GLN A 71 -19.47 -16.57 -13.41
C GLN A 71 -19.58 -15.55 -12.28
N VAL A 72 -20.49 -15.78 -11.33
CA VAL A 72 -20.79 -14.81 -10.26
C VAL A 72 -19.62 -14.59 -9.28
N ILE A 73 -18.65 -15.48 -9.23
CA ILE A 73 -17.40 -15.25 -8.50
C ILE A 73 -16.45 -14.48 -9.40
N GLY A 74 -16.28 -13.18 -9.15
CA GLY A 74 -15.48 -12.29 -9.96
C GLY A 74 -13.98 -12.62 -9.89
N PHE A 75 -13.43 -12.54 -8.70
CA PHE A 75 -12.00 -12.81 -8.45
C PHE A 75 -11.75 -13.13 -6.97
N ALA A 76 -10.49 -13.45 -6.64
CA ALA A 76 -10.07 -13.64 -5.27
C ALA A 76 -8.71 -13.00 -5.01
N LEU A 77 -8.49 -12.58 -3.77
CA LEU A 77 -7.23 -12.04 -3.24
C LEU A 77 -6.82 -12.85 -2.03
N CYS A 78 -5.53 -13.11 -1.87
CA CYS A 78 -5.03 -13.79 -0.68
C CYS A 78 -3.65 -13.27 -0.26
N THR A 79 -3.37 -13.41 1.04
CA THR A 79 -2.03 -13.40 1.62
C THR A 79 -1.94 -14.50 2.66
N HIS A 80 -0.73 -14.96 2.95
CA HIS A 80 -0.45 -15.78 4.10
C HIS A 80 0.79 -15.27 4.80
N ASP A 81 0.74 -15.23 6.12
CA ASP A 81 1.82 -14.76 6.96
C ASP A 81 1.72 -15.39 8.35
N HIS A 82 2.85 -15.70 8.99
CA HIS A 82 2.92 -16.26 10.36
C HIS A 82 1.94 -17.42 10.63
N GLY A 83 1.76 -18.30 9.63
CA GLY A 83 0.88 -19.46 9.75
C GLY A 83 -0.62 -19.14 9.62
N VAL A 84 -0.98 -17.99 9.12
CA VAL A 84 -2.37 -17.59 8.84
C VAL A 84 -2.55 -17.33 7.36
N LEU A 85 -3.49 -18.03 6.72
CA LEU A 85 -3.96 -17.69 5.38
C LEU A 85 -5.24 -16.86 5.48
N LYS A 86 -5.27 -15.72 4.78
CA LYS A 86 -6.49 -14.94 4.58
C LYS A 86 -6.80 -14.84 3.10
N LEU A 87 -8.06 -15.10 2.73
CA LEU A 87 -8.55 -15.06 1.36
C LEU A 87 -9.89 -14.33 1.31
N THR A 88 -10.01 -13.38 0.39
CA THR A 88 -11.27 -12.69 0.07
C THR A 88 -11.76 -13.14 -1.30
N ALA A 89 -13.00 -13.64 -1.37
CA ALA A 89 -13.73 -13.86 -2.61
C ALA A 89 -14.59 -12.63 -2.91
N GLN A 90 -14.39 -12.00 -4.06
CA GLN A 90 -15.24 -10.92 -4.53
C GLN A 90 -16.29 -11.47 -5.47
N MET A 91 -17.54 -11.24 -5.11
CA MET A 91 -18.71 -11.68 -5.88
C MET A 91 -19.26 -10.55 -6.74
N TYR A 92 -19.83 -10.91 -7.88
CA TYR A 92 -20.86 -10.06 -8.50
C TYR A 92 -22.10 -9.99 -7.61
N PRO A 93 -22.88 -8.90 -7.67
CA PRO A 93 -24.14 -8.79 -6.93
C PRO A 93 -25.08 -9.99 -7.17
N LEU A 94 -25.70 -10.48 -6.11
CA LEU A 94 -26.53 -11.68 -6.10
C LEU A 94 -28.02 -11.38 -6.22
N MET A 95 -28.76 -12.27 -6.87
CA MET A 95 -30.22 -12.24 -6.90
C MET A 95 -30.80 -12.67 -5.54
N PRO A 96 -32.06 -12.29 -5.21
CA PRO A 96 -32.69 -12.62 -3.92
C PRO A 96 -32.69 -14.11 -3.58
N GLU A 97 -32.87 -14.97 -4.58
CA GLU A 97 -32.99 -16.42 -4.43
C GLU A 97 -31.63 -17.13 -4.33
N GLU A 98 -30.53 -16.45 -4.62
CA GLU A 98 -29.20 -17.06 -4.58
C GLU A 98 -28.67 -17.21 -3.15
N SER A 99 -27.87 -18.24 -2.92
CA SER A 99 -27.20 -18.47 -1.63
C SER A 99 -26.33 -17.27 -1.22
N ARG A 100 -26.34 -16.95 0.07
CA ARG A 100 -25.47 -15.93 0.66
C ARG A 100 -24.20 -16.51 1.26
N GLU A 101 -23.69 -17.61 0.68
CA GLU A 101 -22.51 -18.31 1.16
C GLU A 101 -21.58 -18.68 0.00
N VAL A 102 -20.27 -18.63 0.25
CA VAL A 102 -19.23 -19.17 -0.63
C VAL A 102 -18.52 -20.31 0.11
N ARG A 103 -18.25 -21.41 -0.59
CA ARG A 103 -17.48 -22.54 -0.10
C ARG A 103 -16.04 -22.42 -0.60
N LEU A 104 -15.09 -22.64 0.29
CA LEU A 104 -13.67 -22.78 -0.04
C LEU A 104 -13.29 -24.26 0.01
N GLU A 105 -12.74 -24.75 -1.09
CA GLU A 105 -12.20 -26.10 -1.22
C GLU A 105 -10.72 -26.03 -1.54
N LEU A 106 -9.93 -26.90 -0.93
CA LEU A 106 -8.50 -27.07 -1.15
C LEU A 106 -8.23 -28.43 -1.79
N ASN A 107 -7.30 -28.47 -2.75
CA ASN A 107 -6.82 -29.73 -3.30
C ASN A 107 -5.62 -30.21 -2.47
N ARG A 108 -5.82 -31.31 -1.76
CA ARG A 108 -4.78 -31.99 -0.98
C ARG A 108 -4.69 -33.45 -1.45
N ASN A 109 -3.50 -33.85 -1.87
CA ASN A 109 -3.27 -35.23 -2.37
C ASN A 109 -4.24 -35.61 -3.51
N ASP A 110 -4.42 -34.73 -4.48
CA ASP A 110 -5.32 -34.88 -5.65
C ASP A 110 -6.82 -35.05 -5.28
N LYS A 111 -7.21 -34.60 -4.09
CA LYS A 111 -8.60 -34.57 -3.64
C LYS A 111 -9.01 -33.17 -3.24
N TRP A 112 -10.18 -32.76 -3.75
CA TRP A 112 -10.83 -31.53 -3.33
C TRP A 112 -11.59 -31.76 -2.02
N GLU A 113 -11.26 -30.98 -1.00
CA GLU A 113 -11.90 -31.01 0.30
C GLU A 113 -12.48 -29.64 0.62
N GLN A 114 -13.77 -29.58 0.97
CA GLN A 114 -14.37 -28.34 1.49
C GLN A 114 -13.83 -28.09 2.88
N VAL A 115 -13.12 -26.97 3.05
CA VAL A 115 -12.47 -26.62 4.32
C VAL A 115 -13.23 -25.55 5.09
N LEU A 116 -13.87 -24.62 4.40
CA LEU A 116 -14.65 -23.53 5.02
C LEU A 116 -15.87 -23.16 4.17
N VAL A 117 -16.85 -22.57 4.85
CA VAL A 117 -17.97 -21.83 4.25
C VAL A 117 -17.99 -20.45 4.88
N ALA A 118 -18.04 -19.41 4.05
CA ALA A 118 -18.09 -18.02 4.51
C ALA A 118 -19.37 -17.34 4.05
N PRO A 119 -20.04 -16.56 4.91
CA PRO A 119 -21.15 -15.73 4.50
C PRO A 119 -20.67 -14.59 3.58
N ILE A 120 -21.51 -14.23 2.63
CA ILE A 120 -21.28 -13.07 1.77
C ILE A 120 -21.81 -11.83 2.51
N VAL A 121 -20.94 -10.87 2.72
CA VAL A 121 -21.32 -9.55 3.23
C VAL A 121 -21.93 -8.78 2.08
N GLU A 122 -23.23 -8.50 2.15
CA GLU A 122 -23.99 -7.97 1.04
C GLU A 122 -23.56 -6.56 0.62
N LEU A 123 -23.22 -5.67 1.57
CA LEU A 123 -22.52 -4.43 1.23
C LEU A 123 -21.15 -4.76 0.60
N GLY A 124 -21.02 -4.53 -0.73
CA GLY A 124 -19.80 -4.78 -1.50
C GLY A 124 -19.57 -6.23 -1.90
N TRP A 125 -20.45 -7.18 -1.56
CA TRP A 125 -20.51 -8.55 -2.07
C TRP A 125 -19.22 -9.37 -1.90
N SER A 126 -18.63 -9.34 -0.71
CA SER A 126 -17.38 -10.06 -0.42
C SER A 126 -17.58 -11.18 0.61
N ALA A 127 -16.86 -12.28 0.44
CA ALA A 127 -16.80 -13.38 1.41
C ALA A 127 -15.34 -13.58 1.86
N HIS A 128 -15.14 -13.89 3.14
CA HIS A 128 -13.85 -13.83 3.81
C HIS A 128 -13.50 -15.14 4.48
N PHE A 129 -12.34 -15.68 4.16
CA PHE A 129 -11.85 -16.96 4.69
C PHE A 129 -10.55 -16.75 5.46
N ARG A 130 -10.48 -17.29 6.68
CA ARG A 130 -9.30 -17.31 7.52
C ARG A 130 -8.98 -18.74 7.91
N ILE A 131 -7.74 -19.17 7.68
CA ILE A 131 -7.25 -20.50 8.05
C ILE A 131 -6.01 -20.32 8.94
N GLU A 132 -6.10 -20.80 10.16
CA GLU A 132 -5.00 -20.84 11.12
C GLU A 132 -4.12 -22.08 10.87
N ASN A 133 -2.88 -22.01 11.34
CA ASN A 133 -1.87 -23.07 11.17
C ASN A 133 -1.67 -23.45 9.70
N TRP A 134 -1.65 -22.43 8.83
CA TRP A 134 -1.38 -22.60 7.42
C TRP A 134 0.05 -23.06 7.19
N ASP A 135 0.21 -24.13 6.41
CA ASP A 135 1.51 -24.58 5.93
C ASP A 135 1.89 -23.80 4.67
N ASN A 136 2.80 -22.83 4.82
CA ASN A 136 3.29 -22.00 3.74
C ASN A 136 4.47 -22.60 2.95
N THR A 137 4.83 -23.86 3.23
CA THR A 137 5.97 -24.52 2.57
C THR A 137 5.58 -25.25 1.28
N ILE A 138 4.29 -25.31 0.95
CA ILE A 138 3.76 -26.04 -0.20
C ILE A 138 2.78 -25.17 -1.01
N ASN A 139 2.73 -25.44 -2.32
CA ASN A 139 1.69 -24.88 -3.19
C ASN A 139 0.38 -25.65 -3.00
N VAL A 140 -0.72 -24.94 -2.78
CA VAL A 140 -2.04 -25.54 -2.57
C VAL A 140 -3.06 -24.98 -3.56
N PRO A 141 -3.53 -25.77 -4.54
CA PRO A 141 -4.64 -25.36 -5.39
C PRO A 141 -5.91 -25.16 -4.56
N TYR A 142 -6.61 -24.07 -4.85
CA TYR A 142 -7.91 -23.79 -4.22
C TYR A 142 -8.99 -23.57 -5.26
N ARG A 143 -10.23 -23.77 -4.86
CA ARG A 143 -11.39 -23.31 -5.58
C ARG A 143 -12.47 -22.77 -4.67
N LEU A 144 -13.09 -21.72 -5.14
CA LEU A 144 -14.28 -21.11 -4.54
C LEU A 144 -15.50 -21.62 -5.28
N ARG A 145 -16.57 -21.96 -4.54
CA ARG A 145 -17.82 -22.44 -5.11
C ARG A 145 -19.00 -21.63 -4.57
N HIS A 146 -19.89 -21.24 -5.47
CA HIS A 146 -21.15 -20.61 -5.12
C HIS A 146 -22.32 -21.33 -5.81
N GLY A 147 -23.38 -21.65 -5.07
CA GLY A 147 -24.45 -22.51 -5.57
C GLY A 147 -23.90 -23.84 -6.11
N ASP A 148 -24.53 -24.35 -7.18
CA ASP A 148 -24.14 -25.60 -7.81
C ASP A 148 -23.21 -25.43 -9.01
N LYS A 149 -23.15 -24.23 -9.60
CA LYS A 149 -22.51 -24.00 -10.89
C LYS A 149 -21.26 -23.12 -10.85
N ALA A 150 -21.28 -22.05 -10.04
CA ALA A 150 -20.19 -21.09 -10.06
C ALA A 150 -18.92 -21.67 -9.39
N THR A 151 -17.80 -21.57 -10.11
CA THR A 151 -16.50 -22.02 -9.64
C THR A 151 -15.43 -21.04 -10.08
N PHE A 152 -14.53 -20.69 -9.16
CA PHE A 152 -13.31 -19.92 -9.43
C PHE A 152 -12.11 -20.68 -8.84
N GLU A 153 -11.08 -20.89 -9.63
CA GLU A 153 -9.90 -21.68 -9.21
C GLU A 153 -8.64 -20.82 -9.23
N GLY A 154 -7.71 -21.15 -8.34
CA GLY A 154 -6.40 -20.52 -8.24
C GLY A 154 -5.41 -21.37 -7.47
N MET A 155 -4.28 -20.76 -7.15
CA MET A 155 -3.18 -21.39 -6.41
C MET A 155 -2.76 -20.50 -5.25
N ILE A 156 -2.75 -21.03 -4.04
CA ILE A 156 -2.02 -20.42 -2.94
C ILE A 156 -0.59 -20.92 -3.06
N ARG A 157 0.32 -20.03 -3.45
CA ARG A 157 1.74 -20.36 -3.61
C ARG A 157 2.41 -20.54 -2.26
N GLN A 158 3.41 -21.42 -2.21
CA GLN A 158 4.32 -21.49 -1.07
C GLN A 158 5.10 -20.18 -0.92
N ASP A 159 5.54 -19.89 0.30
CA ASP A 159 6.45 -18.78 0.55
C ASP A 159 7.77 -18.98 -0.21
N PRO A 160 8.23 -18.01 -1.01
CA PRO A 160 9.45 -18.14 -1.81
C PRO A 160 10.73 -17.93 -0.99
N ILE A 161 10.78 -18.39 0.25
CA ILE A 161 11.90 -18.17 1.18
C ILE A 161 13.24 -18.65 0.63
N ASP A 162 13.24 -19.70 -0.17
CA ASP A 162 14.46 -20.27 -0.76
C ASP A 162 14.94 -19.55 -2.04
N LYS A 163 14.15 -18.65 -2.62
CA LYS A 163 14.58 -17.85 -3.77
C LYS A 163 15.66 -16.85 -3.35
N GLU A 164 16.70 -16.70 -4.15
CA GLU A 164 17.74 -15.67 -3.93
C GLU A 164 17.22 -14.26 -4.24
N THR A 165 16.29 -14.15 -5.18
CA THR A 165 15.68 -12.88 -5.59
C THR A 165 14.17 -12.94 -5.44
N ILE A 166 13.61 -12.00 -4.68
CA ILE A 166 12.15 -11.81 -4.53
C ILE A 166 11.72 -10.69 -5.47
N VAL A 167 10.67 -10.96 -6.23
CA VAL A 167 10.15 -10.07 -7.28
C VAL A 167 8.81 -9.50 -6.87
N VAL A 168 8.70 -8.18 -6.84
CA VAL A 168 7.46 -7.46 -6.54
C VAL A 168 7.02 -6.69 -7.78
N ALA A 169 5.79 -6.88 -8.22
CA ALA A 169 5.17 -6.00 -9.22
C ALA A 169 4.46 -4.86 -8.50
N SER A 170 4.81 -3.63 -8.85
CA SER A 170 4.28 -2.41 -8.24
C SER A 170 3.45 -1.63 -9.26
N MET A 171 2.19 -1.35 -8.91
CA MET A 171 1.17 -0.79 -9.79
C MET A 171 0.30 0.22 -9.04
N SER A 172 -0.23 1.22 -9.77
CA SER A 172 -1.10 2.25 -9.22
C SER A 172 -1.93 2.90 -10.31
N CYS A 173 -3.00 3.59 -9.97
CA CYS A 173 -3.72 4.52 -10.87
C CYS A 173 -4.21 3.86 -12.18
N ASN A 174 -5.25 3.03 -12.06
CA ASN A 174 -5.83 2.29 -13.18
C ASN A 174 -7.06 3.03 -13.73
N SER A 175 -6.85 4.00 -14.62
CA SER A 175 -7.90 4.89 -15.07
C SER A 175 -9.11 4.20 -15.71
N SER A 176 -10.30 4.53 -15.23
CA SER A 176 -11.60 4.07 -15.76
C SER A 176 -11.98 4.68 -17.12
N ARG A 177 -11.25 5.70 -17.60
CA ARG A 177 -11.51 6.32 -18.92
C ARG A 177 -11.01 5.48 -20.08
N THR A 178 -10.19 4.48 -19.82
CA THR A 178 -9.81 3.45 -20.78
C THR A 178 -10.31 2.11 -20.24
N PRO A 179 -11.61 1.79 -20.41
CA PRO A 179 -12.19 0.54 -19.93
C PRO A 179 -11.64 -0.68 -20.65
N GLY A 180 -11.90 -1.86 -20.12
CA GLY A 180 -11.55 -3.13 -20.73
C GLY A 180 -10.23 -3.72 -20.23
N PRO A 181 -9.81 -4.87 -20.80
CA PRO A 181 -8.70 -5.67 -20.29
C PRO A 181 -7.34 -4.99 -20.44
N ARG A 182 -6.33 -5.51 -19.69
CA ARG A 182 -4.93 -5.07 -19.70
C ARG A 182 -3.99 -6.18 -20.22
N PRO A 183 -4.23 -6.74 -21.42
CA PRO A 183 -3.57 -7.99 -21.85
C PRO A 183 -2.05 -7.87 -21.86
N GLN A 184 -1.49 -6.73 -22.31
CA GLN A 184 -0.03 -6.55 -22.40
C GLN A 184 0.62 -6.58 -20.99
N VAL A 185 0.02 -5.88 -20.03
CA VAL A 185 0.51 -5.89 -18.63
C VAL A 185 0.40 -7.29 -18.04
N ILE A 186 -0.73 -7.98 -18.25
CA ILE A 186 -0.97 -9.33 -17.73
C ILE A 186 0.01 -10.34 -18.32
N GLU A 187 0.27 -10.29 -19.64
CA GLU A 187 1.23 -11.17 -20.31
C GLU A 187 2.65 -10.95 -19.78
N ASN A 188 3.07 -9.70 -19.66
CA ASN A 188 4.37 -9.34 -19.12
C ASN A 188 4.51 -9.77 -17.65
N LEU A 189 3.50 -9.55 -16.80
CA LEU A 189 3.52 -10.01 -15.41
C LEU A 189 3.60 -11.54 -15.30
N LYS A 190 2.95 -12.28 -16.20
CA LYS A 190 3.09 -13.75 -16.24
C LYS A 190 4.50 -14.18 -16.62
N LEU A 191 5.18 -13.45 -17.51
CA LEU A 191 6.57 -13.73 -17.91
C LEU A 191 7.59 -13.37 -16.81
N GLN A 192 7.38 -12.26 -16.11
CA GLN A 192 8.25 -11.80 -15.04
C GLN A 192 8.00 -12.54 -13.71
N ASP A 193 6.87 -13.21 -13.60
CA ASP A 193 6.45 -14.07 -12.49
C ASP A 193 6.71 -13.50 -11.08
N PRO A 194 6.11 -12.35 -10.73
CA PRO A 194 6.30 -11.75 -9.42
C PRO A 194 5.84 -12.65 -8.27
N ASP A 195 6.54 -12.56 -7.16
CA ASP A 195 6.22 -13.26 -5.91
C ASP A 195 5.16 -12.52 -5.10
N LEU A 196 5.04 -11.21 -5.31
CA LEU A 196 4.05 -10.32 -4.68
C LEU A 196 3.53 -9.33 -5.72
N LEU A 197 2.21 -9.12 -5.74
CA LEU A 197 1.58 -7.99 -6.44
C LEU A 197 1.27 -6.90 -5.42
N PHE A 198 1.69 -5.67 -5.69
CA PHE A 198 1.36 -4.49 -4.92
C PHE A 198 0.61 -3.48 -5.79
N PHE A 199 -0.62 -3.15 -5.39
CA PHE A 199 -1.44 -2.10 -5.96
C PHE A 199 -1.56 -0.97 -4.94
N ALA A 200 -0.89 0.12 -5.21
CA ALA A 200 -0.72 1.25 -4.30
C ALA A 200 -1.91 2.22 -4.25
N GLY A 201 -3.07 1.79 -4.72
CA GLY A 201 -4.27 2.61 -4.73
C GLY A 201 -4.71 3.04 -6.13
N ASP A 202 -5.87 3.70 -6.18
CA ASP A 202 -6.53 4.13 -7.40
C ASP A 202 -6.83 2.97 -8.35
N GLN A 203 -7.34 1.87 -7.77
CA GLN A 203 -7.76 0.69 -8.52
C GLN A 203 -8.85 1.06 -9.52
N SER A 204 -9.65 2.09 -9.19
CA SER A 204 -10.73 2.59 -10.04
C SER A 204 -11.03 4.07 -9.81
N TYR A 205 -11.42 4.77 -10.88
CA TYR A 205 -11.87 6.17 -10.84
C TYR A 205 -13.41 6.30 -10.95
N HIS A 206 -14.15 5.26 -10.59
CA HIS A 206 -15.62 5.29 -10.49
C HIS A 206 -16.05 5.76 -9.09
N HIS A 207 -15.80 7.01 -8.78
CA HIS A 207 -15.80 7.63 -7.44
C HIS A 207 -17.00 7.30 -6.54
N THR A 208 -18.20 7.17 -7.08
CA THR A 208 -19.42 6.86 -6.29
C THR A 208 -20.01 5.50 -6.63
N GLU A 209 -19.24 4.64 -7.26
CA GLU A 209 -19.65 3.35 -7.80
C GLU A 209 -18.57 2.29 -7.53
N HIS A 210 -18.13 2.21 -6.27
CA HIS A 210 -17.02 1.34 -5.88
C HIS A 210 -17.25 -0.13 -6.29
N THR A 211 -18.45 -0.69 -6.07
CA THR A 211 -18.76 -2.09 -6.41
C THR A 211 -18.49 -2.36 -7.89
N PHE A 212 -18.92 -1.46 -8.78
CA PHE A 212 -18.63 -1.59 -10.21
C PHE A 212 -17.15 -1.46 -10.53
N GLY A 213 -16.52 -0.40 -10.02
CA GLY A 213 -15.12 -0.13 -10.30
C GLY A 213 -14.17 -1.21 -9.77
N TRP A 214 -14.45 -1.73 -8.58
CA TRP A 214 -13.68 -2.81 -7.97
C TRP A 214 -13.80 -4.14 -8.73
N LEU A 215 -15.02 -4.47 -9.22
CA LEU A 215 -15.21 -5.63 -10.09
C LEU A 215 -14.54 -5.45 -11.45
N GLU A 216 -14.58 -4.25 -12.05
CA GLU A 216 -13.87 -3.96 -13.30
C GLU A 216 -12.35 -4.17 -13.13
N PHE A 217 -11.75 -3.60 -12.09
CA PHE A 217 -10.36 -3.80 -11.74
C PHE A 217 -10.03 -5.28 -11.54
N GLY A 218 -10.81 -5.96 -10.72
CA GLY A 218 -10.60 -7.37 -10.45
C GLY A 218 -10.62 -8.23 -11.72
N MET A 219 -11.56 -7.97 -12.63
CA MET A 219 -11.64 -8.69 -13.90
C MET A 219 -10.45 -8.40 -14.83
N GLN A 220 -9.84 -7.22 -14.73
CA GLN A 220 -8.63 -6.88 -15.49
C GLN A 220 -7.40 -7.66 -15.02
N PHE A 221 -7.29 -7.93 -13.71
CA PHE A 221 -6.08 -8.50 -13.10
C PHE A 221 -6.28 -9.91 -12.52
N ARG A 222 -7.49 -10.48 -12.54
CA ARG A 222 -7.80 -11.79 -11.93
C ARG A 222 -6.86 -12.91 -12.33
N ASP A 223 -6.35 -12.89 -13.55
CA ASP A 223 -5.48 -13.95 -14.11
C ASP A 223 -4.07 -13.98 -13.47
N VAL A 224 -3.65 -12.91 -12.82
CA VAL A 224 -2.40 -12.86 -12.07
C VAL A 224 -2.64 -12.86 -10.56
N MET A 225 -3.74 -12.25 -10.08
CA MET A 225 -4.09 -12.23 -8.65
C MET A 225 -4.52 -13.61 -8.13
N ARG A 226 -5.11 -14.46 -8.97
CA ARG A 226 -5.63 -15.77 -8.56
C ARG A 226 -4.59 -16.74 -7.99
N ASP A 227 -3.31 -16.52 -8.31
CA ASP A 227 -2.22 -17.42 -7.94
C ASP A 227 -1.01 -16.71 -7.34
N ARG A 228 -1.17 -15.48 -6.86
CA ARG A 228 -0.09 -14.71 -6.22
C ARG A 228 -0.59 -13.95 -5.00
N PRO A 229 0.21 -13.90 -3.93
CA PRO A 229 -0.06 -12.96 -2.85
C PRO A 229 -0.22 -11.55 -3.41
N THR A 230 -1.25 -10.86 -2.95
CA THR A 230 -1.58 -9.53 -3.47
C THR A 230 -1.82 -8.58 -2.32
N VAL A 231 -1.18 -7.43 -2.35
CA VAL A 231 -1.46 -6.28 -1.48
C VAL A 231 -2.20 -5.25 -2.30
N THR A 232 -3.42 -4.94 -1.92
CA THR A 232 -4.18 -3.79 -2.41
C THR A 232 -4.43 -2.85 -1.24
N ILE A 233 -4.19 -1.56 -1.44
CA ILE A 233 -4.48 -0.51 -0.47
C ILE A 233 -5.35 0.56 -1.14
N PRO A 234 -6.47 0.99 -0.53
CA PRO A 234 -7.31 2.03 -1.15
C PRO A 234 -6.65 3.40 -1.05
N ASP A 235 -6.78 4.18 -2.13
CA ASP A 235 -6.41 5.60 -2.14
C ASP A 235 -7.66 6.50 -2.24
N ASP A 236 -7.50 7.77 -2.52
CA ASP A 236 -8.54 8.78 -2.56
C ASP A 236 -9.64 8.47 -3.59
N HIS A 237 -9.29 8.09 -4.80
CA HIS A 237 -10.26 7.74 -5.84
C HIS A 237 -11.03 6.45 -5.54
N ASP A 238 -10.45 5.50 -4.82
CA ASP A 238 -11.15 4.28 -4.37
C ASP A 238 -12.24 4.60 -3.35
N VAL A 239 -11.98 5.57 -2.46
CA VAL A 239 -12.97 6.10 -1.50
C VAL A 239 -13.92 7.09 -2.19
N GLY A 240 -13.56 7.60 -3.37
CA GLY A 240 -14.37 8.50 -4.16
C GLY A 240 -14.24 9.98 -3.80
N GLN A 241 -13.21 10.35 -3.08
CA GLN A 241 -12.81 11.74 -2.83
C GLN A 241 -11.67 12.10 -3.78
N PRO A 242 -11.67 13.30 -4.40
CA PRO A 242 -10.66 13.66 -5.38
C PRO A 242 -9.27 13.97 -4.79
N ASN A 243 -9.10 13.99 -3.51
CA ASN A 243 -7.91 13.88 -2.69
C ASN A 243 -8.38 13.49 -1.29
N LEU A 244 -7.56 12.74 -0.54
CA LEU A 244 -7.94 12.25 0.77
C LEU A 244 -6.94 12.66 1.85
N TRP A 245 -7.43 13.48 2.76
CA TRP A 245 -6.79 13.81 4.03
C TRP A 245 -7.71 13.33 5.15
N GLY A 246 -7.56 12.09 5.59
CA GLY A 246 -8.53 11.41 6.46
C GLY A 246 -8.61 11.94 7.88
N GLU A 247 -7.58 12.64 8.35
CA GLU A 247 -7.48 13.35 9.63
C GLU A 247 -8.09 12.59 10.82
N GLY A 248 -7.69 11.32 10.97
CA GLY A 248 -8.15 10.47 12.07
C GLY A 248 -9.60 10.00 11.96
N GLY A 249 -10.23 10.10 10.79
CA GLY A 249 -11.57 9.59 10.55
C GLY A 249 -12.70 10.59 10.77
N LYS A 250 -12.41 11.89 10.98
CA LYS A 250 -13.42 12.91 11.19
C LYS A 250 -14.36 13.09 10.00
N LEU A 251 -15.50 13.74 10.21
CA LEU A 251 -16.39 14.16 9.14
C LEU A 251 -15.85 15.43 8.50
N SER A 252 -15.65 15.42 7.19
CA SER A 252 -15.35 16.64 6.44
C SER A 252 -16.59 17.52 6.28
N VAL A 253 -16.40 18.83 6.37
CA VAL A 253 -17.45 19.82 6.12
C VAL A 253 -17.24 20.53 4.77
N SER A 254 -16.06 20.43 4.16
CA SER A 254 -15.81 20.90 2.80
C SER A 254 -16.32 19.86 1.77
N LYS A 255 -16.70 20.34 0.58
CA LYS A 255 -17.25 19.47 -0.47
C LYS A 255 -16.24 18.51 -1.06
N ASP A 256 -14.97 18.88 -1.06
CA ASP A 256 -13.86 18.14 -1.65
C ASP A 256 -12.97 17.47 -0.60
N GLY A 257 -13.30 17.58 0.70
CA GLY A 257 -12.54 16.98 1.78
C GLY A 257 -11.30 17.77 2.19
N SER A 258 -11.05 18.95 1.62
CA SER A 258 -9.81 19.72 1.84
C SER A 258 -9.58 20.15 3.28
N ASP A 259 -10.65 20.28 4.09
CA ASP A 259 -10.54 20.56 5.53
C ASP A 259 -10.09 19.34 6.36
N GLY A 260 -9.99 18.20 5.71
CA GLY A 260 -9.65 16.90 6.30
C GLY A 260 -10.89 16.11 6.73
N GLY A 261 -10.77 14.79 6.71
CA GLY A 261 -11.84 13.85 7.03
C GLY A 261 -12.51 13.24 5.79
N TYR A 262 -13.63 12.58 6.03
CA TYR A 262 -14.38 11.84 5.01
C TYR A 262 -15.73 12.48 4.75
N ASN A 263 -16.07 12.63 3.46
CA ASN A 263 -17.39 13.14 3.02
C ASN A 263 -18.47 12.07 3.05
N PHE A 264 -18.09 10.79 3.03
CA PHE A 264 -19.01 9.67 2.89
C PHE A 264 -19.37 9.02 4.24
N PRO A 265 -20.48 8.24 4.28
CA PRO A 265 -20.87 7.45 5.44
C PRO A 265 -19.79 6.45 5.84
N VAL A 266 -19.68 6.16 7.13
CA VAL A 266 -18.70 5.21 7.69
C VAL A 266 -18.88 3.81 7.08
N GLU A 267 -20.12 3.40 6.86
CA GLU A 267 -20.46 2.10 6.27
C GLU A 267 -19.86 1.95 4.85
N TYR A 268 -19.87 3.03 4.06
CA TYR A 268 -19.27 3.05 2.73
C TYR A 268 -17.75 2.98 2.81
N VAL A 269 -17.12 3.83 3.63
CA VAL A 269 -15.66 3.85 3.81
C VAL A 269 -15.15 2.48 4.30
N ASN A 270 -15.84 1.88 5.28
CA ASN A 270 -15.51 0.57 5.79
C ASN A 270 -15.78 -0.57 4.78
N MET A 271 -16.77 -0.42 3.90
CA MET A 271 -17.00 -1.36 2.80
C MET A 271 -15.83 -1.33 1.81
N VAL A 272 -15.42 -0.14 1.35
CA VAL A 272 -14.25 0.03 0.46
C VAL A 272 -13.02 -0.61 1.08
N GLN A 273 -12.69 -0.26 2.32
CA GLN A 273 -11.56 -0.84 3.03
C GLN A 273 -11.66 -2.36 3.12
N ARG A 274 -12.79 -2.91 3.56
CA ARG A 274 -12.97 -4.36 3.69
C ARG A 274 -12.78 -5.09 2.37
N CYS A 275 -13.38 -4.61 1.29
CA CYS A 275 -13.24 -5.25 -0.02
C CYS A 275 -11.78 -5.30 -0.48
N GLN A 276 -11.03 -4.24 -0.23
CA GLN A 276 -9.67 -4.09 -0.72
C GLN A 276 -8.59 -4.62 0.23
N THR A 277 -8.83 -4.72 1.55
CA THR A 277 -7.74 -4.98 2.50
C THR A 277 -7.98 -6.15 3.47
N TRP A 278 -9.18 -6.75 3.51
CA TRP A 278 -9.44 -7.78 4.52
C TRP A 278 -8.49 -8.99 4.42
N HIS A 279 -8.05 -9.33 3.22
CA HIS A 279 -7.12 -10.45 2.97
C HIS A 279 -5.68 -10.17 3.41
N LEU A 280 -5.34 -8.94 3.78
CA LEU A 280 -4.04 -8.60 4.37
C LEU A 280 -3.92 -9.21 5.79
N PRO A 281 -2.71 -9.35 6.35
CA PRO A 281 -2.55 -9.69 7.75
C PRO A 281 -3.40 -8.79 8.66
N ASP A 282 -3.69 -9.24 9.87
CA ASP A 282 -4.48 -8.44 10.79
C ASP A 282 -3.78 -7.13 11.12
N PRO A 283 -4.53 -6.02 11.29
CA PRO A 283 -3.93 -4.73 11.63
C PRO A 283 -3.20 -4.83 12.97
N VAL A 284 -2.02 -4.21 13.05
CA VAL A 284 -1.19 -4.20 14.28
C VAL A 284 -1.93 -3.51 15.43
N ASP A 285 -2.72 -2.50 15.14
CA ASP A 285 -3.58 -1.81 16.08
C ASP A 285 -5.00 -1.74 15.51
N PRO A 286 -5.92 -2.65 15.91
CA PRO A 286 -7.25 -2.76 15.32
C PRO A 286 -8.25 -1.73 15.84
N VAL A 287 -7.85 -0.81 16.72
CA VAL A 287 -8.76 0.21 17.28
C VAL A 287 -9.26 1.12 16.16
N PRO A 288 -10.58 1.24 15.95
CA PRO A 288 -11.11 2.13 14.92
C PRO A 288 -10.76 3.60 15.19
N LEU A 289 -10.73 4.38 14.13
CA LEU A 289 -10.61 5.83 14.17
C LEU A 289 -11.95 6.48 14.60
N GLU A 290 -11.97 7.81 14.59
CA GLU A 290 -13.19 8.58 14.84
C GLU A 290 -14.34 8.07 13.94
N ARG A 291 -15.57 8.15 14.43
CA ARG A 291 -16.79 7.67 13.77
C ARG A 291 -16.87 6.15 13.56
N GLY A 292 -15.84 5.36 13.95
CA GLY A 292 -15.80 3.92 13.73
C GLY A 292 -15.18 3.50 12.40
N ILE A 293 -14.40 4.36 11.76
CA ILE A 293 -13.65 4.00 10.55
C ILE A 293 -12.52 3.04 10.93
N GLY A 294 -12.47 1.88 10.27
CA GLY A 294 -11.48 0.84 10.50
C GLY A 294 -10.08 1.25 10.06
N VAL A 295 -9.09 0.47 10.49
CA VAL A 295 -7.69 0.59 10.09
C VAL A 295 -7.18 -0.74 9.55
N TYR A 296 -6.10 -0.70 8.72
CA TYR A 296 -5.51 -1.92 8.15
C TYR A 296 -3.98 -1.93 8.18
N PHE A 297 -3.32 -0.88 8.68
CA PHE A 297 -1.86 -0.86 8.68
C PHE A 297 -1.27 -2.07 9.42
N THR A 298 -0.32 -2.74 8.77
CA THR A 298 0.23 -4.01 9.20
C THR A 298 1.58 -4.26 8.53
N ASN A 299 2.18 -5.43 8.74
CA ASN A 299 3.28 -5.90 7.92
C ASN A 299 2.98 -7.29 7.34
N LEU A 300 3.70 -7.64 6.30
CA LEU A 300 3.61 -8.90 5.57
C LEU A 300 5.01 -9.38 5.21
N VAL A 301 5.38 -10.60 5.56
CA VAL A 301 6.66 -11.20 5.16
C VAL A 301 6.46 -12.12 3.97
N VAL A 302 7.17 -11.86 2.87
CA VAL A 302 7.17 -12.73 1.68
C VAL A 302 8.61 -13.00 1.27
N GLY A 303 9.00 -14.27 1.25
CA GLY A 303 10.33 -14.70 0.83
C GLY A 303 11.49 -14.09 1.63
N GLY A 304 11.25 -13.68 2.87
CA GLY A 304 12.24 -13.02 3.71
C GLY A 304 12.35 -11.50 3.50
N ILE A 305 11.43 -10.89 2.76
CA ILE A 305 11.28 -9.44 2.70
C ILE A 305 10.07 -9.05 3.56
N ASP A 306 10.27 -8.17 4.53
CA ASP A 306 9.24 -7.70 5.44
C ASP A 306 8.71 -6.34 4.96
N PHE A 307 7.46 -6.33 4.51
CA PHE A 307 6.77 -5.18 3.95
C PHE A 307 5.91 -4.52 5.03
N ALA A 308 6.28 -3.32 5.49
CA ALA A 308 5.37 -2.47 6.27
C ALA A 308 4.35 -1.82 5.32
N ILE A 309 3.08 -2.07 5.56
CA ILE A 309 1.94 -1.52 4.81
C ILE A 309 1.33 -0.43 5.64
N ILE A 310 1.42 0.84 5.20
CA ILE A 310 0.90 2.00 5.94
C ILE A 310 -0.36 2.58 5.31
N GLU A 311 -1.04 3.41 6.07
CA GLU A 311 -2.24 4.16 5.69
C GLU A 311 -1.93 5.66 5.71
N ASP A 312 -1.19 6.14 4.74
CA ASP A 312 -0.69 7.52 4.70
C ASP A 312 -1.77 8.58 4.44
N ARG A 313 -2.95 8.18 3.95
CA ARG A 313 -4.10 9.08 3.78
C ARG A 313 -4.93 9.27 5.05
N LYS A 314 -5.07 8.21 5.84
CA LYS A 314 -6.09 8.11 6.88
C LYS A 314 -5.86 9.02 8.09
N PHE A 315 -4.62 9.36 8.38
CA PHE A 315 -4.24 10.20 9.51
C PHE A 315 -3.82 11.62 9.08
N LYS A 316 -3.54 11.79 7.80
CA LYS A 316 -2.99 13.03 7.22
C LYS A 316 -3.95 14.22 7.42
N SER A 317 -3.40 15.35 7.86
CA SER A 317 -4.12 16.61 8.03
C SER A 317 -4.58 17.19 6.69
N GLY A 318 -5.81 17.71 6.63
CA GLY A 318 -6.27 18.52 5.49
C GLY A 318 -5.70 19.92 5.51
N PRO A 319 -5.43 20.54 4.34
CA PRO A 319 -4.83 21.89 4.26
C PRO A 319 -5.80 23.02 4.55
N GLU A 320 -7.08 22.90 4.17
CA GLU A 320 -8.05 24.00 4.25
C GLU A 320 -8.29 24.46 5.68
N GLY A 321 -8.20 25.75 5.93
CA GLY A 321 -8.39 26.35 7.24
C GLY A 321 -7.22 26.19 8.21
N LYS A 322 -6.16 25.42 7.86
CA LYS A 322 -4.96 25.24 8.69
C LYS A 322 -3.76 25.98 8.14
N ILE A 323 -3.62 26.01 6.83
CA ILE A 323 -2.52 26.70 6.13
C ILE A 323 -3.08 27.72 5.12
N PRO A 324 -2.29 28.73 4.70
CA PRO A 324 -2.74 29.68 3.70
C PRO A 324 -2.96 29.01 2.34
N GLN A 325 -4.07 29.32 1.67
CA GLN A 325 -4.28 28.92 0.29
C GLN A 325 -3.46 29.83 -0.65
N MET A 326 -2.55 29.23 -1.43
CA MET A 326 -1.62 29.95 -2.30
C MET A 326 -1.70 29.48 -3.75
N GLY A 327 -2.90 29.11 -4.19
CA GLY A 327 -3.18 28.65 -5.54
C GLY A 327 -4.67 28.47 -5.80
N PRO A 328 -5.02 27.86 -6.95
CA PRO A 328 -6.42 27.72 -7.37
C PRO A 328 -7.22 26.73 -6.52
N ARG A 329 -6.53 25.83 -5.80
CA ARG A 329 -7.08 24.84 -4.86
C ARG A 329 -6.31 24.93 -3.53
N PRO A 330 -6.88 24.44 -2.42
CA PRO A 330 -6.18 24.41 -1.13
C PRO A 330 -4.83 23.65 -1.16
N ASP A 331 -4.71 22.65 -2.01
CA ASP A 331 -3.57 21.74 -2.15
C ASP A 331 -2.59 22.13 -3.27
N HIS A 332 -3.00 22.94 -4.26
CA HIS A 332 -2.19 23.31 -5.42
C HIS A 332 -1.62 24.71 -5.30
N PHE A 333 -0.33 24.84 -5.17
CA PHE A 333 0.36 26.12 -5.01
C PHE A 333 1.04 26.54 -6.32
N ASN A 334 0.76 27.76 -6.76
CA ASN A 334 1.38 28.39 -7.93
C ASN A 334 1.76 29.86 -7.70
N ASP A 335 1.58 30.38 -6.47
CA ASP A 335 2.04 31.74 -6.11
C ASP A 335 3.57 31.73 -5.96
N PRO A 336 4.30 32.53 -6.77
CA PRO A 336 5.76 32.61 -6.69
C PRO A 336 6.29 33.20 -5.37
N ASN A 337 5.44 33.87 -4.59
CA ASN A 337 5.79 34.42 -3.28
C ASN A 337 5.53 33.45 -2.12
N TYR A 338 5.10 32.24 -2.42
CA TYR A 338 4.86 31.21 -1.44
C TYR A 338 6.10 30.94 -0.57
N LYS A 339 5.87 30.82 0.73
CA LYS A 339 6.90 30.51 1.73
C LYS A 339 6.61 29.15 2.36
N ARG A 340 7.58 28.27 2.28
CA ARG A 340 7.47 26.88 2.78
C ARG A 340 7.20 26.81 4.28
N GLU A 341 7.78 27.73 5.05
CA GLU A 341 7.59 27.80 6.50
C GLU A 341 6.13 28.12 6.89
N ALA A 342 5.34 28.64 5.98
CA ALA A 342 3.92 28.93 6.23
C ALA A 342 3.03 27.69 6.16
N ILE A 343 3.53 26.56 5.70
CA ILE A 343 2.75 25.33 5.50
C ILE A 343 3.22 24.15 6.36
N ASP A 344 4.36 24.23 7.00
CA ASP A 344 4.85 23.20 7.92
C ASP A 344 4.66 23.66 9.37
N LEU A 345 3.42 23.57 9.86
CA LEU A 345 3.01 24.10 11.14
C LEU A 345 2.91 23.01 12.20
N GLU A 346 3.13 23.42 13.47
CA GLU A 346 2.92 22.54 14.63
C GLU A 346 1.49 22.00 14.67
N GLY A 347 1.33 20.72 14.98
CA GLY A 347 0.03 20.04 15.08
C GLY A 347 -0.51 19.48 13.77
N LEU A 348 0.20 19.66 12.65
CA LEU A 348 -0.10 18.92 11.40
C LEU A 348 0.40 17.47 11.52
N GLU A 349 -0.38 16.54 10.98
CA GLU A 349 -0.09 15.10 11.04
C GLU A 349 0.03 14.51 9.64
N LEU A 350 0.82 13.42 9.52
CA LEU A 350 0.93 12.58 8.33
C LEU A 350 0.52 11.14 8.64
N LEU A 351 1.34 10.39 9.36
CA LEU A 351 1.06 9.00 9.72
C LEU A 351 0.35 8.85 11.07
N GLY A 352 0.46 9.85 11.93
CA GLY A 352 -0.02 9.84 13.31
C GLY A 352 0.78 8.89 14.22
N ASP A 353 0.72 9.14 15.52
CA ASP A 353 1.48 8.43 16.56
C ASP A 353 1.35 6.89 16.48
N ARG A 354 0.19 6.38 16.08
CA ARG A 354 -0.07 4.92 16.03
C ARG A 354 0.78 4.23 14.99
N GLN A 355 0.86 4.77 13.78
CA GLN A 355 1.70 4.22 12.73
C GLN A 355 3.18 4.53 12.94
N GLU A 356 3.54 5.68 13.53
CA GLU A 356 4.92 5.97 13.90
C GLU A 356 5.45 4.96 14.93
N LYS A 357 4.64 4.59 15.94
CA LYS A 357 4.96 3.52 16.91
C LYS A 357 5.06 2.15 16.25
N PHE A 358 4.15 1.85 15.33
CA PHE A 358 4.22 0.62 14.54
C PHE A 358 5.53 0.55 13.75
N LEU A 359 5.88 1.58 13.00
CA LEU A 359 7.11 1.62 12.20
C LEU A 359 8.38 1.54 13.07
N ALA A 360 8.37 2.18 14.25
CA ALA A 360 9.48 2.08 15.20
C ALA A 360 9.70 0.64 15.67
N SER A 361 8.61 -0.06 16.04
CA SER A 361 8.68 -1.47 16.46
C SER A 361 9.03 -2.39 15.30
N TRP A 362 8.45 -2.16 14.13
CA TRP A 362 8.76 -2.91 12.91
C TRP A 362 10.22 -2.79 12.51
N ALA A 363 10.80 -1.60 12.63
CA ALA A 363 12.22 -1.39 12.31
C ALA A 363 13.18 -2.23 13.20
N GLU A 364 12.76 -2.61 14.40
CA GLU A 364 13.55 -3.39 15.36
C GLU A 364 13.33 -4.91 15.28
N ASP A 365 12.18 -5.35 14.74
CA ASP A 365 11.83 -6.77 14.62
C ASP A 365 12.23 -7.32 13.24
N TRP A 366 13.15 -8.27 13.22
CA TRP A 366 13.65 -8.92 12.00
C TRP A 366 13.26 -10.41 11.93
N THR A 367 12.26 -10.81 12.68
CA THR A 367 11.75 -12.20 12.67
C THR A 367 11.30 -12.58 11.25
N GLY A 368 11.94 -13.60 10.66
CA GLY A 368 11.67 -14.05 9.30
C GLY A 368 12.17 -13.12 8.18
N ALA A 369 12.77 -11.96 8.51
CA ALA A 369 13.17 -10.95 7.53
C ALA A 369 14.69 -10.94 7.27
N GLN A 370 15.03 -10.71 6.00
CA GLN A 370 16.40 -10.45 5.53
C GLN A 370 16.56 -9.02 5.01
N MET A 371 15.49 -8.43 4.49
CA MET A 371 15.43 -7.05 4.01
C MET A 371 14.07 -6.46 4.39
N LYS A 372 13.97 -5.13 4.39
CA LYS A 372 12.74 -4.42 4.73
C LYS A 372 12.31 -3.44 3.64
N CYS A 373 10.99 -3.28 3.48
CA CYS A 373 10.39 -2.39 2.51
C CYS A 373 9.16 -1.69 3.11
N LEU A 374 9.00 -0.40 2.85
CA LEU A 374 7.83 0.38 3.20
C LEU A 374 6.92 0.50 1.97
N LEU A 375 5.64 0.17 2.11
CA LEU A 375 4.61 0.33 1.10
C LEU A 375 3.62 1.41 1.52
N SER A 376 3.40 2.40 0.66
CA SER A 376 2.44 3.48 0.89
C SER A 376 1.60 3.78 -0.36
N GLN A 377 0.55 4.59 -0.22
CA GLN A 377 -0.23 5.07 -1.35
C GLN A 377 0.60 6.03 -2.19
N THR A 378 1.16 7.08 -1.60
CA THR A 378 1.80 8.18 -2.35
C THR A 378 3.25 8.45 -1.94
N ALA A 379 3.93 9.25 -2.76
CA ALA A 379 5.35 9.57 -2.63
C ALA A 379 5.64 10.56 -1.49
N PHE A 380 6.76 10.36 -0.78
CA PHE A 380 7.26 11.29 0.24
C PHE A 380 8.01 12.49 -0.34
N CYS A 381 7.64 12.94 -1.54
CA CYS A 381 8.16 14.15 -2.18
C CYS A 381 7.23 14.66 -3.27
N GLY A 382 7.34 15.95 -3.59
CA GLY A 382 6.65 16.60 -4.69
C GLY A 382 7.45 16.53 -5.98
N ALA A 383 7.57 15.36 -6.62
CA ALA A 383 8.28 15.22 -7.89
C ALA A 383 7.48 15.72 -9.10
N VAL A 384 6.16 15.86 -8.99
CA VAL A 384 5.30 16.34 -10.08
C VAL A 384 5.20 17.84 -10.06
N HIS A 385 5.91 18.53 -10.93
CA HIS A 385 5.92 19.99 -11.04
C HIS A 385 5.14 20.54 -12.23
N LEU A 386 4.84 19.72 -13.23
CA LEU A 386 3.94 20.07 -14.33
C LEU A 386 2.73 19.16 -14.31
N HIS A 387 1.54 19.73 -14.51
CA HIS A 387 0.29 19.04 -14.28
C HIS A 387 -0.68 19.22 -15.46
N GLY A 388 -0.80 18.22 -16.30
CA GLY A 388 -1.71 18.21 -17.45
C GLY A 388 -1.19 18.89 -18.69
N LYS A 389 -0.43 19.98 -18.56
CA LYS A 389 0.14 20.76 -19.66
C LYS A 389 1.52 21.28 -19.28
N PRO A 390 2.42 21.46 -20.27
CA PRO A 390 3.76 22.00 -20.01
C PRO A 390 3.79 23.42 -19.42
N ASP A 391 2.73 24.19 -19.58
CA ASP A 391 2.59 25.54 -19.04
C ASP A 391 1.83 25.62 -17.71
N ASN A 392 1.30 24.48 -17.22
CA ASN A 392 0.59 24.41 -15.94
C ASN A 392 1.53 23.96 -14.83
N ARG A 393 2.40 24.86 -14.40
CA ARG A 393 3.38 24.60 -13.35
C ARG A 393 2.75 24.77 -11.96
N LEU A 394 2.91 23.74 -11.14
CA LEU A 394 2.71 23.83 -9.71
C LEU A 394 4.06 24.06 -9.03
N LEU A 395 4.08 24.90 -7.99
CA LEU A 395 5.23 25.03 -7.10
C LEU A 395 5.20 23.95 -6.03
N ALA A 396 4.02 23.64 -5.52
CA ALA A 396 3.81 22.57 -4.56
C ALA A 396 2.43 21.93 -4.78
N ASP A 397 2.37 20.62 -4.54
CA ASP A 397 1.16 19.81 -4.47
C ASP A 397 1.15 19.08 -3.12
N LEU A 398 0.17 19.39 -2.27
CA LEU A 398 0.08 18.88 -0.90
C LEU A 398 -0.54 17.48 -0.83
N ASP A 399 -1.00 16.95 -1.94
CA ASP A 399 -1.55 15.61 -2.01
C ASP A 399 -0.48 14.56 -1.69
N CYS A 400 0.74 14.72 -2.20
CA CYS A 400 1.85 13.82 -1.87
C CYS A 400 2.26 13.89 -0.38
N ASN A 401 2.92 12.85 0.11
CA ASN A 401 3.48 12.76 1.48
C ASN A 401 4.74 13.61 1.69
N GLY A 402 5.07 14.46 0.74
CA GLY A 402 6.07 15.51 0.93
C GLY A 402 5.64 16.59 1.93
N TRP A 403 4.35 16.62 2.26
CA TRP A 403 3.74 17.55 3.20
C TRP A 403 2.89 16.81 4.24
N PRO A 404 2.91 17.21 5.54
CA PRO A 404 3.78 18.22 6.19
C PRO A 404 5.24 17.78 6.25
N GLN A 405 6.20 18.71 6.04
CA GLN A 405 7.62 18.38 5.90
C GLN A 405 8.23 17.75 7.16
N THR A 406 7.94 18.32 8.34
CA THR A 406 8.43 17.78 9.62
C THR A 406 7.97 16.33 9.80
N LYS A 407 6.69 16.04 9.60
CA LYS A 407 6.12 14.68 9.74
C LYS A 407 6.59 13.71 8.66
N ARG A 408 6.79 14.21 7.44
CA ARG A 408 7.45 13.44 6.37
C ARG A 408 8.86 13.02 6.79
N ASN A 409 9.62 13.93 7.38
CA ASN A 409 10.98 13.67 7.84
C ASN A 409 11.00 12.63 8.97
N ASP A 410 10.04 12.66 9.89
CA ASP A 410 9.90 11.66 10.97
C ASP A 410 9.62 10.25 10.40
N ALA A 411 8.71 10.14 9.45
CA ALA A 411 8.42 8.88 8.76
C ALA A 411 9.67 8.31 8.04
N LEU A 412 10.41 9.16 7.34
CA LEU A 412 11.64 8.75 6.65
C LEU A 412 12.77 8.36 7.60
N ARG A 413 12.88 9.00 8.79
CA ARG A 413 13.82 8.58 9.84
C ARG A 413 13.50 7.17 10.33
N LEU A 414 12.22 6.82 10.48
CA LEU A 414 11.81 5.48 10.86
C LEU A 414 12.17 4.44 9.79
N ALA A 415 11.91 4.73 8.51
CA ALA A 415 12.32 3.85 7.40
C ALA A 415 13.84 3.71 7.31
N ARG A 416 14.60 4.82 7.48
CA ARG A 416 16.06 4.82 7.50
C ARG A 416 16.65 3.93 8.59
N ARG A 417 16.02 3.87 9.77
CA ARG A 417 16.48 3.00 10.88
C ARG A 417 16.56 1.53 10.50
N ALA A 418 15.71 1.08 9.59
CA ALA A 418 15.72 -0.31 9.09
C ALA A 418 16.43 -0.47 7.75
N TRP A 419 17.09 0.55 7.23
CA TRP A 419 17.57 0.61 5.85
C TRP A 419 16.51 0.19 4.83
N ALA A 420 15.27 0.52 5.11
CA ALA A 420 14.13 0.09 4.32
C ALA A 420 14.03 0.86 3.00
N THR A 421 13.75 0.15 1.93
CA THR A 421 13.39 0.72 0.62
C THR A 421 11.92 1.15 0.65
N HIS A 422 11.53 2.18 -0.10
CA HIS A 422 10.15 2.64 -0.19
C HIS A 422 9.57 2.41 -1.59
N ILE A 423 8.33 1.95 -1.67
CA ILE A 423 7.56 1.75 -2.91
C ILE A 423 6.17 2.38 -2.73
N CYS A 424 5.73 3.16 -3.72
CA CYS A 424 4.43 3.84 -3.71
C CYS A 424 3.86 4.07 -5.11
N GLY A 425 2.75 4.79 -5.21
CA GLY A 425 2.04 5.14 -6.45
C GLY A 425 1.49 6.57 -6.49
N ASP A 426 0.23 6.73 -6.85
CA ASP A 426 -0.60 7.93 -6.84
C ASP A 426 -0.20 9.03 -7.86
N GLN A 427 1.06 9.39 -7.93
CA GLN A 427 1.53 10.60 -8.61
C GLN A 427 1.49 10.53 -10.16
N HIS A 428 1.07 9.42 -10.75
CA HIS A 428 1.00 9.18 -12.21
C HIS A 428 2.32 9.38 -12.96
N LEU A 429 3.42 9.56 -12.26
CA LEU A 429 4.76 9.74 -12.80
C LEU A 429 5.70 8.73 -12.14
N ALA A 430 6.28 7.85 -12.92
CA ALA A 430 7.35 7.01 -12.40
C ALA A 430 8.58 7.85 -12.08
N VAL A 431 9.05 7.72 -10.83
CA VAL A 431 10.31 8.33 -10.41
C VAL A 431 11.08 7.40 -9.49
N VAL A 432 12.40 7.45 -9.58
CA VAL A 432 13.31 6.96 -8.54
C VAL A 432 13.98 8.15 -7.89
N VAL A 433 13.72 8.33 -6.60
CA VAL A 433 14.37 9.36 -5.80
C VAL A 433 15.11 8.74 -4.63
N LYS A 434 16.21 9.38 -4.22
CA LYS A 434 16.78 9.19 -2.90
C LYS A 434 16.40 10.41 -2.07
N HIS A 435 15.72 10.17 -0.95
CA HIS A 435 15.26 11.25 -0.08
C HIS A 435 16.41 11.88 0.69
N GLY A 436 16.31 13.19 0.91
CA GLY A 436 17.07 13.87 1.95
C GLY A 436 16.14 14.24 3.11
N ILE A 437 16.64 14.18 4.32
CA ILE A 437 15.95 14.50 5.56
C ILE A 437 16.54 15.78 6.17
N ASP A 438 17.76 15.70 6.68
CA ASP A 438 18.50 16.81 7.26
C ASP A 438 19.52 17.36 6.26
N THR A 439 19.98 16.52 5.34
CA THR A 439 20.92 16.86 4.26
C THR A 439 20.49 16.17 2.97
N PRO A 440 20.96 16.63 1.80
CA PRO A 440 20.70 15.91 0.55
C PRO A 440 21.15 14.44 0.64
N SER A 441 20.30 13.52 0.18
CA SER A 441 20.62 12.09 0.03
C SER A 441 20.86 11.30 1.33
N ASP A 442 20.46 11.79 2.51
CA ASP A 442 20.61 11.11 3.80
C ASP A 442 19.40 10.27 4.22
N GLY A 443 18.58 9.87 3.29
CA GLY A 443 17.38 9.05 3.49
C GLY A 443 17.24 7.93 2.47
N PRO A 444 16.14 7.17 2.54
CA PRO A 444 15.94 5.97 1.72
C PRO A 444 15.72 6.27 0.23
N TYR A 445 16.03 5.27 -0.58
CA TYR A 445 15.57 5.20 -1.96
C TYR A 445 14.08 4.89 -2.01
N SER A 446 13.40 5.56 -2.94
CA SER A 446 11.97 5.42 -3.19
C SER A 446 11.71 5.21 -4.67
N PHE A 447 10.80 4.29 -4.97
CA PHE A 447 10.24 4.10 -6.30
C PHE A 447 8.75 4.44 -6.28
N THR A 448 8.36 5.45 -7.03
CA THR A 448 6.95 5.74 -7.32
C THR A 448 6.58 5.06 -8.63
N SER A 449 5.60 4.17 -8.60
CA SER A 449 5.10 3.47 -9.78
C SER A 449 4.46 4.43 -10.77
N PRO A 450 4.56 4.19 -12.07
CA PRO A 450 3.74 4.90 -13.04
C PRO A 450 2.26 4.54 -12.86
N ALA A 451 1.35 5.34 -13.42
CA ALA A 451 -0.02 4.90 -13.61
C ALA A 451 -0.05 3.67 -14.51
N ILE A 452 -0.85 2.65 -14.15
CA ILE A 452 -1.10 1.50 -15.05
C ILE A 452 -1.70 1.99 -16.36
N VAL A 453 -2.66 2.91 -16.25
CA VAL A 453 -3.29 3.60 -17.37
C VAL A 453 -3.49 5.07 -17.01
N ASN A 454 -2.72 5.92 -17.65
CA ASN A 454 -2.84 7.36 -17.53
C ASN A 454 -3.69 7.92 -18.68
N THR A 455 -4.76 8.64 -18.41
CA THR A 455 -5.72 8.98 -19.48
C THR A 455 -5.57 10.37 -20.08
N ILE A 456 -5.57 11.40 -19.27
CA ILE A 456 -5.64 12.77 -19.80
C ILE A 456 -4.64 13.73 -19.19
N TYR A 457 -4.02 13.33 -18.10
CA TYR A 457 -3.09 14.18 -17.40
C TYR A 457 -1.70 13.60 -17.53
N GLY A 458 -0.86 14.24 -18.34
CA GLY A 458 0.57 14.08 -18.19
C GLY A 458 0.99 14.61 -16.82
N ARG A 459 1.92 13.94 -16.21
CA ARG A 459 2.65 14.40 -15.04
C ARG A 459 4.11 14.43 -15.44
N TRP A 460 4.80 15.51 -15.13
CA TRP A 460 6.20 15.69 -15.52
C TRP A 460 7.05 16.13 -14.34
N TRP A 461 8.20 15.52 -14.24
CA TRP A 461 9.31 16.13 -13.53
C TRP A 461 9.96 17.20 -14.41
N HIS A 462 10.03 18.38 -13.88
CA HIS A 462 10.81 19.49 -14.40
C HIS A 462 11.18 20.37 -13.21
N PRO A 463 12.46 20.42 -12.79
CA PRO A 463 12.84 21.10 -11.56
C PRO A 463 12.43 22.57 -11.59
N LEU A 464 12.17 23.13 -10.43
CA LEU A 464 11.80 24.55 -10.29
C LEU A 464 12.94 25.47 -10.74
N ASP A 465 14.18 25.05 -10.49
CA ASP A 465 15.39 25.69 -11.02
C ASP A 465 16.26 24.62 -11.68
N GLU A 466 16.30 24.63 -13.00
CA GLU A 466 17.08 23.67 -13.80
C GLU A 466 18.59 23.73 -13.51
N LYS A 467 19.09 24.85 -12.98
CA LYS A 467 20.50 25.08 -12.67
C LYS A 467 20.87 24.67 -11.25
N ALA A 468 19.87 24.39 -10.42
CA ALA A 468 20.09 24.02 -9.03
C ALA A 468 20.55 22.58 -8.83
N GLY A 469 20.44 21.72 -9.87
CA GLY A 469 20.83 20.31 -9.78
C GLY A 469 22.32 20.13 -9.48
N LEU A 470 22.61 19.59 -8.29
CA LEU A 470 23.97 19.23 -7.87
C LEU A 470 24.17 17.75 -8.06
N GLN A 471 25.40 17.33 -8.29
CA GLN A 471 25.79 15.92 -8.40
C GLN A 471 24.87 15.09 -9.33
N PRO A 472 24.76 15.46 -10.62
CA PRO A 472 23.94 14.70 -11.57
C PRO A 472 24.32 13.23 -11.60
N VAL A 473 23.37 12.35 -11.94
CA VAL A 473 23.67 10.92 -12.08
C VAL A 473 24.58 10.71 -13.28
N GLU A 474 25.72 10.10 -13.02
CA GLU A 474 26.73 9.88 -14.06
C GLU A 474 26.18 8.98 -15.18
N ASN A 475 26.45 9.37 -16.43
CA ASN A 475 25.98 8.67 -17.64
C ASN A 475 24.45 8.52 -17.78
N SER A 476 23.66 9.27 -17.01
CA SER A 476 22.20 9.26 -17.17
C SER A 476 21.80 9.84 -18.52
N PRO A 477 20.85 9.21 -19.25
CA PRO A 477 20.28 9.79 -20.46
C PRO A 477 19.29 10.93 -20.14
N LEU A 478 18.96 11.16 -18.87
CA LEU A 478 17.94 12.10 -18.41
C LEU A 478 18.58 13.42 -18.00
N PRO A 479 18.06 14.59 -18.47
CA PRO A 479 18.73 15.87 -18.29
C PRO A 479 18.67 16.43 -16.86
N TRP A 480 17.64 16.09 -16.07
CA TRP A 480 17.38 16.71 -14.75
C TRP A 480 17.51 15.67 -13.62
N THR A 481 18.68 15.05 -13.54
CA THR A 481 19.06 14.16 -12.43
C THR A 481 19.98 14.87 -11.44
N GLY A 482 20.10 14.33 -10.22
CA GLY A 482 20.93 14.91 -9.15
C GLY A 482 20.11 15.53 -8.03
N GLU A 483 20.77 16.34 -7.21
CA GLU A 483 20.20 16.89 -5.98
C GLU A 483 19.43 18.18 -6.24
N PHE A 484 18.17 18.20 -5.77
CA PHE A 484 17.25 19.32 -5.88
C PHE A 484 16.51 19.52 -4.54
N GLN A 485 15.80 20.62 -4.43
CA GLN A 485 14.69 20.76 -3.51
C GLN A 485 13.38 20.76 -4.30
N ASP A 486 12.39 19.99 -3.83
CA ASP A 486 11.05 20.06 -4.37
C ASP A 486 10.34 21.36 -3.94
N GLY A 487 9.14 21.59 -4.45
CA GLY A 487 8.37 22.78 -4.12
C GLY A 487 7.98 22.89 -2.66
N LEU A 488 7.96 21.78 -1.92
CA LEU A 488 7.66 21.71 -0.49
C LEU A 488 8.90 21.97 0.39
N GLY A 489 10.08 22.07 -0.23
CA GLY A 489 11.35 22.30 0.46
C GLY A 489 12.09 21.03 0.83
N ASN A 490 11.58 19.87 0.46
CA ASN A 490 12.24 18.60 0.74
C ASN A 490 13.49 18.45 -0.14
N PHE A 491 14.58 17.99 0.46
CA PHE A 491 15.73 17.53 -0.33
C PHE A 491 15.37 16.22 -1.04
N ILE A 492 15.66 16.17 -2.33
CA ILE A 492 15.53 14.96 -3.16
C ILE A 492 16.76 14.83 -4.05
N ARG A 493 17.22 13.60 -4.27
CA ARG A 493 18.13 13.27 -5.35
C ARG A 493 17.34 12.52 -6.40
N MET A 494 17.03 13.16 -7.52
CA MET A 494 16.35 12.55 -8.64
C MET A 494 17.32 11.62 -9.38
N ILE A 495 16.98 10.33 -9.44
CA ILE A 495 17.80 9.30 -10.10
C ILE A 495 17.26 9.01 -11.49
N ALA A 496 15.96 8.74 -11.60
CA ALA A 496 15.29 8.46 -12.86
C ALA A 496 13.83 8.96 -12.82
N TYR A 497 13.26 9.26 -13.98
CA TYR A 497 11.88 9.67 -14.13
C TYR A 497 11.35 9.37 -15.55
N ALA A 498 10.06 9.06 -15.68
CA ALA A 498 9.44 8.70 -16.95
C ALA A 498 8.47 9.79 -17.43
N ASN A 499 9.00 10.93 -17.83
CA ASN A 499 8.20 12.00 -18.42
C ASN A 499 7.49 11.50 -19.69
N PRO A 500 6.16 11.71 -19.84
CA PRO A 500 5.46 11.31 -21.05
C PRO A 500 5.87 12.15 -22.27
N PRO A 501 6.34 11.54 -23.36
CA PRO A 501 6.67 12.27 -24.59
C PRO A 501 5.46 12.92 -25.24
N ASP A 502 4.30 12.27 -25.26
CA ASP A 502 3.04 12.80 -25.75
C ASP A 502 1.83 12.18 -25.00
N VAL A 503 1.11 13.03 -24.26
CA VAL A 503 -0.08 12.59 -23.51
C VAL A 503 -1.31 12.32 -24.38
N LYS A 504 -1.29 12.69 -25.65
CA LYS A 504 -2.37 12.43 -26.60
C LYS A 504 -2.24 11.05 -27.27
N ASP A 505 -1.02 10.57 -27.42
CA ASP A 505 -0.76 9.22 -27.89
C ASP A 505 -0.80 8.23 -26.71
N GLU A 506 -1.72 7.27 -26.77
CA GLU A 506 -1.88 6.27 -25.70
C GLU A 506 -0.58 5.49 -25.41
N LYS A 507 0.26 5.30 -26.39
CA LYS A 507 1.55 4.58 -26.23
C LYS A 507 2.67 5.44 -25.63
N GLN A 508 2.45 6.74 -25.45
CA GLN A 508 3.46 7.70 -25.03
C GLN A 508 3.06 8.49 -23.79
N ARG A 509 2.04 8.04 -23.04
CA ARG A 509 1.50 8.75 -21.86
C ARG A 509 2.31 8.59 -20.59
N GLY A 510 3.40 7.84 -20.59
CA GLY A 510 4.17 7.54 -19.39
C GLY A 510 3.50 6.51 -18.47
N ASP A 511 2.54 5.73 -18.99
CA ASP A 511 1.88 4.65 -18.25
C ASP A 511 2.64 3.31 -18.36
N GLY A 512 2.41 2.45 -17.36
CA GLY A 512 3.10 1.18 -17.25
C GLY A 512 3.03 0.59 -15.84
N TYR A 513 4.09 -0.08 -15.45
CA TYR A 513 4.19 -0.72 -14.14
C TYR A 513 5.65 -0.85 -13.73
N GLY A 514 5.87 -1.04 -12.43
CA GLY A 514 7.19 -1.29 -11.85
C GLY A 514 7.43 -2.75 -11.54
N ILE A 515 8.69 -3.17 -11.62
CA ILE A 515 9.18 -4.41 -11.02
C ILE A 515 10.31 -4.05 -10.05
N VAL A 516 10.23 -4.59 -8.85
CA VAL A 516 11.26 -4.42 -7.82
C VAL A 516 11.84 -5.79 -7.48
N ARG A 517 13.16 -5.91 -7.62
CA ARG A 517 13.88 -7.14 -7.30
C ARG A 517 14.72 -6.95 -6.05
N PHE A 518 14.43 -7.74 -5.03
CA PHE A 518 15.21 -7.78 -3.79
C PHE A 518 16.17 -8.96 -3.86
N HIS A 519 17.46 -8.67 -3.98
CA HIS A 519 18.54 -9.66 -4.04
C HIS A 519 19.07 -9.94 -2.64
N LYS A 520 18.64 -11.05 -2.03
CA LYS A 520 18.94 -11.35 -0.62
C LYS A 520 20.42 -11.60 -0.34
N LYS A 521 21.14 -12.14 -1.33
CA LYS A 521 22.55 -12.55 -1.18
C LYS A 521 23.47 -11.39 -0.85
N ASP A 522 23.28 -10.24 -1.47
CA ASP A 522 24.10 -9.04 -1.30
C ASP A 522 23.30 -7.84 -0.78
N GLN A 523 22.00 -8.05 -0.49
CA GLN A 523 21.06 -7.01 -0.07
C GLN A 523 21.01 -5.83 -1.04
N SER A 524 21.11 -6.08 -2.34
CA SER A 524 20.84 -5.07 -3.36
C SER A 524 19.36 -5.07 -3.78
N VAL A 525 18.90 -3.93 -4.29
CA VAL A 525 17.55 -3.74 -4.82
C VAL A 525 17.65 -3.16 -6.21
N THR A 526 16.90 -3.73 -7.15
CA THR A 526 16.78 -3.22 -8.51
C THR A 526 15.35 -2.75 -8.78
N PHE A 527 15.21 -1.50 -9.19
CA PHE A 527 13.96 -0.94 -9.69
C PHE A 527 13.94 -0.99 -11.21
N GLU A 528 12.89 -1.55 -11.77
CA GLU A 528 12.61 -1.59 -13.21
C GLU A 528 11.30 -0.83 -13.48
N CYS A 529 11.25 -0.10 -14.58
CA CYS A 529 10.04 0.60 -15.00
C CYS A 529 9.71 0.28 -16.45
N TRP A 530 8.59 -0.40 -16.64
CA TRP A 530 8.17 -0.96 -17.94
C TRP A 530 7.01 -0.16 -18.52
N PRO A 531 7.15 0.40 -19.74
CA PRO A 531 6.03 0.99 -20.46
C PRO A 531 4.91 -0.03 -20.67
N ARG A 532 3.66 0.41 -20.60
CA ARG A 532 2.48 -0.44 -20.70
C ARG A 532 2.47 -1.37 -21.93
N PHE A 533 2.98 -0.90 -23.07
CA PHE A 533 2.95 -1.61 -24.34
C PHE A 533 4.30 -2.23 -24.72
N SER A 534 5.30 -2.21 -23.83
CA SER A 534 6.58 -2.87 -24.08
C SER A 534 6.47 -4.39 -23.99
N ASP A 535 7.40 -5.08 -24.63
CA ASP A 535 7.56 -6.54 -24.51
C ASP A 535 8.79 -6.82 -23.62
N VAL A 536 8.59 -7.43 -22.47
CA VAL A 536 9.68 -7.73 -21.52
C VAL A 536 10.74 -8.69 -22.09
N ARG A 537 10.43 -9.42 -23.16
CA ARG A 537 11.39 -10.29 -23.86
C ARG A 537 12.46 -9.52 -24.63
N GLU A 538 12.24 -8.24 -24.91
CA GLU A 538 13.23 -7.36 -25.52
C GLU A 538 14.35 -6.95 -24.53
N GLY A 539 14.19 -7.25 -23.22
CA GLY A 539 15.18 -6.97 -22.20
C GLY A 539 15.14 -5.53 -21.69
N ASP A 540 16.22 -5.14 -20.99
CA ASP A 540 16.26 -3.86 -20.27
C ASP A 540 16.10 -2.63 -21.17
N GLU A 541 16.45 -2.71 -22.43
CA GLU A 541 16.29 -1.62 -23.40
C GLU A 541 14.81 -1.27 -23.68
N ALA A 542 13.88 -2.17 -23.34
CA ALA A 542 12.44 -1.92 -23.45
C ALA A 542 11.86 -1.15 -22.24
N GLN A 543 12.66 -0.90 -21.22
CA GLN A 543 12.28 -0.08 -20.07
C GLN A 543 12.28 1.42 -20.42
N TYR A 544 11.73 2.26 -19.52
CA TYR A 544 11.88 3.71 -19.64
C TYR A 544 13.36 4.12 -19.56
N PRO A 545 13.79 5.19 -20.27
CA PRO A 545 15.15 5.69 -20.18
C PRO A 545 15.57 6.00 -18.73
N GLY A 546 16.76 5.56 -18.33
CA GLY A 546 17.27 5.71 -16.97
C GLY A 546 17.00 4.52 -16.04
N TRP A 547 16.26 3.53 -16.48
CA TRP A 547 16.08 2.24 -15.78
C TRP A 547 16.85 1.12 -16.48
N PRO A 548 17.19 0.01 -15.77
CA PRO A 548 16.95 -0.22 -14.34
C PRO A 548 17.88 0.59 -13.44
N VAL A 549 17.45 0.79 -12.17
CA VAL A 549 18.25 1.43 -11.11
C VAL A 549 18.55 0.43 -10.01
N THR A 550 19.82 0.17 -9.74
CA THR A 550 20.25 -0.77 -8.70
C THR A 550 21.08 -0.06 -7.62
N PHE A 551 20.82 -0.39 -6.36
CA PHE A 551 21.54 0.14 -5.19
C PHE A 551 21.61 -0.93 -4.08
N ASN A 552 22.42 -0.72 -3.06
CA ASN A 552 22.46 -1.59 -1.88
C ASN A 552 21.62 -0.98 -0.74
N VAL A 553 20.94 -1.81 0.05
CA VAL A 553 20.06 -1.31 1.14
C VAL A 553 20.79 -0.45 2.17
N LYS A 554 22.08 -0.64 2.39
CA LYS A 554 22.90 0.24 3.26
C LYS A 554 22.91 1.69 2.78
N ASP A 555 22.72 1.90 1.48
CA ASP A 555 22.67 3.24 0.88
C ASP A 555 21.36 3.97 1.24
N ASN A 556 20.35 3.28 1.79
CA ASN A 556 19.13 3.88 2.34
C ASN A 556 19.39 4.72 3.60
N ASP A 557 20.54 4.57 4.27
CA ASP A 557 20.92 5.50 5.33
C ASP A 557 21.42 6.83 4.75
N GLY A 558 22.47 6.79 3.95
CA GLY A 558 23.01 7.93 3.21
C GLY A 558 23.69 9.03 4.04
N ARG A 559 23.69 8.95 5.36
CA ARG A 559 24.44 9.88 6.23
C ARG A 559 25.94 9.72 6.00
N ALA A 560 26.68 10.82 6.13
CA ALA A 560 28.14 10.80 6.02
C ALA A 560 28.76 9.95 7.13
N ILE A 561 29.48 8.88 6.77
CA ILE A 561 30.15 8.01 7.74
C ILE A 561 31.36 8.77 8.29
N VAL A 562 31.45 8.96 9.62
CA VAL A 562 32.59 9.57 10.30
C VAL A 562 33.51 8.54 10.91
N GLY A 563 33.09 7.29 11.02
CA GLY A 563 33.90 6.19 11.54
C GLY A 563 33.14 4.88 11.58
N TYR A 564 33.80 3.85 12.05
CA TYR A 564 33.23 2.53 12.24
C TYR A 564 33.50 2.04 13.67
N LEU A 565 32.57 1.30 14.22
CA LEU A 565 32.80 0.58 15.47
C LEU A 565 33.60 -0.71 15.20
N ALA A 566 34.00 -1.40 16.28
CA ALA A 566 34.68 -2.69 16.19
C ALA A 566 33.88 -3.66 15.29
N GLU A 567 34.61 -4.42 14.49
CA GLU A 567 34.03 -5.46 13.65
C GLU A 567 33.36 -6.54 14.51
N LEU A 568 32.08 -6.77 14.25
CA LEU A 568 31.30 -7.81 14.91
C LEU A 568 31.44 -9.12 14.16
N SER A 569 31.44 -10.25 14.88
CA SER A 569 31.46 -11.57 14.26
C SER A 569 30.59 -12.58 15.03
N THR A 570 29.97 -13.51 14.33
CA THR A 570 29.26 -14.67 14.90
C THR A 570 30.15 -15.91 14.76
N SER A 571 30.11 -16.86 15.72
CA SER A 571 30.88 -18.10 15.65
C SER A 571 30.17 -19.22 14.89
N ASP A 572 28.86 -19.15 14.75
CA ASP A 572 28.02 -20.12 14.03
C ASP A 572 28.02 -19.90 12.50
N GLY A 573 28.63 -18.81 12.01
CA GLY A 573 28.63 -18.47 10.58
C GLY A 573 27.36 -17.80 10.09
N GLU A 574 26.37 -17.58 10.96
CA GLU A 574 25.06 -17.01 10.62
C GLU A 574 25.07 -15.47 10.68
N SER A 575 24.08 -14.87 10.04
CA SER A 575 23.82 -13.44 10.14
C SER A 575 23.32 -13.05 11.54
N ALA A 576 23.54 -11.80 11.93
CA ALA A 576 23.04 -11.23 13.18
C ALA A 576 22.10 -10.04 12.89
N VAL A 577 21.15 -9.80 13.78
CA VAL A 577 20.46 -8.51 13.88
C VAL A 577 21.26 -7.61 14.80
N VAL A 578 21.65 -6.44 14.31
CA VAL A 578 22.49 -5.47 15.01
C VAL A 578 21.76 -4.13 15.10
N GLN A 579 21.56 -3.66 16.33
CA GLN A 579 21.07 -2.32 16.63
C GLN A 579 22.23 -1.46 17.15
N VAL A 580 22.39 -0.28 16.60
CA VAL A 580 23.35 0.72 17.06
C VAL A 580 22.61 1.93 17.59
N SER A 581 22.91 2.34 18.81
CA SER A 581 22.37 3.56 19.43
C SER A 581 23.49 4.47 19.93
N GLU A 582 23.25 5.79 19.89
CA GLU A 582 24.15 6.78 20.45
C GLU A 582 23.91 6.91 21.95
N ASP A 583 24.96 6.85 22.78
CA ASP A 583 24.84 6.82 24.22
C ASP A 583 24.39 8.17 24.82
N SER A 584 24.70 9.29 24.16
CA SER A 584 24.40 10.64 24.65
C SER A 584 22.90 10.99 24.55
N SER A 585 22.28 10.61 23.45
CA SER A 585 20.86 10.87 23.15
C SER A 585 19.95 9.67 23.45
N GLY A 586 20.50 8.46 23.45
CA GLY A 586 19.75 7.22 23.46
C GLY A 586 19.07 6.92 22.11
N GLU A 587 19.35 7.70 21.07
CA GLU A 587 18.78 7.51 19.75
C GLU A 587 19.25 6.21 19.10
N VAL A 588 18.30 5.40 18.62
CA VAL A 588 18.58 4.24 17.76
C VAL A 588 18.92 4.76 16.36
N LEU A 589 20.17 4.60 15.95
CA LEU A 589 20.61 5.02 14.62
C LEU A 589 20.08 4.09 13.53
N TYR A 590 20.17 2.79 13.77
CA TYR A 590 19.62 1.74 12.90
C TYR A 590 19.55 0.40 13.62
N THR A 591 18.70 -0.48 13.10
CA THR A 591 18.63 -1.91 13.42
C THR A 591 18.58 -2.66 12.10
N VAL A 592 19.57 -3.52 11.84
CA VAL A 592 19.72 -4.19 10.54
C VAL A 592 20.14 -5.64 10.70
N ARG A 593 19.76 -6.49 9.74
CA ARG A 593 20.32 -7.84 9.62
C ARG A 593 21.59 -7.78 8.78
N THR A 594 22.66 -8.40 9.28
CA THR A 594 23.95 -8.44 8.60
C THR A 594 23.96 -9.40 7.41
N ILE A 595 24.83 -9.13 6.44
CA ILE A 595 25.14 -10.10 5.38
C ILE A 595 26.23 -11.04 5.92
N GLY A 596 25.83 -12.30 6.22
CA GLY A 596 26.75 -13.29 6.76
C GLY A 596 27.27 -12.96 8.18
N PRO A 597 28.38 -13.61 8.60
CA PRO A 597 28.81 -13.63 9.98
C PRO A 597 29.60 -12.39 10.44
N SER A 598 29.95 -11.48 9.55
CA SER A 598 30.81 -10.33 9.88
C SER A 598 30.15 -9.02 9.48
N PHE A 599 30.25 -8.02 10.37
CA PHE A 599 29.68 -6.68 10.13
C PHE A 599 30.53 -5.61 10.81
N LYS A 600 30.85 -4.55 10.08
CA LYS A 600 31.55 -3.37 10.60
C LYS A 600 30.55 -2.21 10.69
N PRO A 601 30.02 -1.91 11.90
CA PRO A 601 28.95 -0.93 12.06
C PRO A 601 29.41 0.49 11.76
N PRO A 602 28.83 1.21 10.79
CA PRO A 602 29.12 2.61 10.54
C PRO A 602 28.51 3.51 11.62
N VAL A 603 29.15 4.65 11.90
CA VAL A 603 28.61 5.71 12.76
C VAL A 603 28.76 7.07 12.08
N TYR A 604 27.86 8.00 12.42
CA TYR A 604 27.64 9.23 11.68
C TYR A 604 27.97 10.51 12.47
N ALA A 605 28.38 10.36 13.72
CA ALA A 605 28.87 11.44 14.57
C ALA A 605 30.02 10.95 15.48
N PRO A 606 30.86 11.83 15.99
CA PRO A 606 31.79 11.48 17.08
C PRO A 606 30.98 11.21 18.37
N GLY A 607 31.33 10.16 19.12
CA GLY A 607 30.62 9.86 20.38
C GLY A 607 30.85 8.44 20.86
N ASN A 608 30.09 8.07 21.89
CA ASN A 608 30.04 6.71 22.42
C ASN A 608 28.75 6.05 21.98
N TYR A 609 28.82 4.74 21.75
CA TYR A 609 27.76 3.96 21.20
C TYR A 609 27.51 2.68 21.98
N THR A 610 26.24 2.27 21.97
CA THR A 610 25.82 0.95 22.44
C THR A 610 25.42 0.10 21.25
N ILE A 611 25.93 -1.12 21.18
CA ILE A 611 25.47 -2.15 20.25
C ILE A 611 24.62 -3.14 21.03
N LYS A 612 23.44 -3.45 20.47
CA LYS A 612 22.68 -4.64 20.83
C LYS A 612 22.68 -5.59 19.64
N ALA A 613 22.75 -6.89 19.90
CA ALA A 613 22.76 -7.90 18.85
C ALA A 613 21.95 -9.14 19.25
N GLY A 614 21.41 -9.85 18.25
CA GLY A 614 20.67 -11.08 18.43
C GLY A 614 20.44 -11.80 17.11
N LYS A 615 19.56 -12.82 17.11
CA LYS A 615 19.26 -13.60 15.90
C LYS A 615 18.13 -12.97 15.07
N ASP A 616 16.99 -12.74 15.67
CA ASP A 616 15.82 -12.12 15.01
C ASP A 616 15.49 -10.74 15.59
N LYS A 617 15.93 -10.48 16.82
CA LYS A 617 15.87 -9.19 17.49
C LYS A 617 17.21 -8.91 18.17
N ALA A 618 17.52 -7.66 18.42
CA ALA A 618 18.78 -7.26 19.05
C ALA A 618 18.70 -7.40 20.58
N ASP A 619 18.46 -8.59 21.11
CA ASP A 619 18.13 -8.87 22.51
C ASP A 619 19.07 -9.84 23.26
N LEU A 620 20.06 -10.46 22.58
CA LEU A 620 20.94 -11.46 23.19
C LEU A 620 22.20 -10.88 23.82
N LYS A 621 22.80 -9.86 23.20
CA LYS A 621 24.06 -9.27 23.65
C LYS A 621 24.02 -7.75 23.62
N ILE A 622 24.53 -7.13 24.67
CA ILE A 622 24.63 -5.66 24.77
C ILE A 622 26.09 -5.30 25.04
N ILE A 623 26.64 -4.37 24.24
CA ILE A 623 28.01 -3.88 24.34
C ILE A 623 27.93 -2.36 24.39
N LYS A 624 28.41 -1.76 25.49
CA LYS A 624 28.27 -0.32 25.77
C LYS A 624 29.59 0.42 25.68
N ASN A 625 29.51 1.75 25.56
CA ASN A 625 30.62 2.68 25.58
C ASN A 625 31.68 2.39 24.47
N LEU A 626 31.20 1.99 23.29
CA LEU A 626 32.04 1.81 22.13
C LEU A 626 32.37 3.15 21.48
N THR A 627 33.61 3.38 21.13
CA THR A 627 34.04 4.54 20.34
C THR A 627 34.39 4.11 18.92
N PRO A 628 34.28 5.01 17.93
CA PRO A 628 34.76 4.72 16.59
C PRO A 628 36.24 4.29 16.61
N VAL A 629 36.57 3.27 15.84
CA VAL A 629 37.95 2.76 15.70
C VAL A 629 38.72 3.68 14.76
N HIS A 630 39.95 4.03 15.12
CA HIS A 630 40.79 4.85 14.26
C HIS A 630 41.24 4.08 13.00
N ASP A 631 41.51 4.81 11.93
CA ASP A 631 42.00 4.22 10.68
C ASP A 631 43.24 3.36 10.91
N GLY A 632 43.16 2.08 10.46
CA GLY A 632 44.22 1.10 10.62
C GLY A 632 44.15 0.22 11.87
N GLU A 633 43.26 0.50 12.83
CA GLU A 633 42.99 -0.38 13.96
C GLU A 633 41.94 -1.44 13.62
N THR A 634 42.20 -2.70 13.95
CA THR A 634 41.27 -3.81 13.83
C THR A 634 40.84 -4.26 15.22
N ALA A 635 39.77 -3.65 15.75
CA ALA A 635 39.10 -4.18 16.93
C ALA A 635 38.02 -5.15 16.48
N ARG A 636 37.93 -6.33 17.10
CA ARG A 636 36.94 -7.36 16.82
C ARG A 636 36.16 -7.74 18.07
N ILE A 637 34.87 -7.96 17.92
CA ILE A 637 34.00 -8.41 18.99
C ILE A 637 33.23 -9.62 18.50
N GLN A 638 33.39 -10.73 19.19
CA GLN A 638 32.60 -11.93 18.94
C GLN A 638 31.24 -11.80 19.64
N LEU A 639 30.18 -11.97 18.93
CA LEU A 639 28.82 -11.86 19.44
C LEU A 639 28.41 -13.13 20.20
N TRP A 640 28.60 -14.30 19.61
CA TRP A 640 28.42 -15.63 20.18
C TRP A 640 29.29 -16.66 19.44
#